data_210db1bcd8f22ba68aa3a405803a1db4
#
_entry.id   210db1bcd8f22ba68aa3a405803a1db4
#
_cell.length_a   1.000
_cell.length_b   1.000
_cell.length_c   1.000
_cell.angle_alpha   90.00
_cell.angle_beta   90.00
_cell.angle_gamma   90.00
#
_symmetry.space_group_name_H-M   'P 1'
#
loop_
_entity.id
_entity.type
_entity.pdbx_description
1 polymer ?
#
loop_
_entity_poly.entity_id
_entity_poly.type
_entity_poly.pdbx_seq_one_letter_code
_entity_poly.pdbx_strand_id
1 'polypeptide(L)'
;MNSDIIKDIDIAQMFSLVSEASVRISPYILQTEVMRLPWLDTPNREVWAKLECKQITGSFKIRGAVNALLQIEKSQPIVTYSAGNHGLGVATAAEILGRKCIIYVPANASELKIRKLMRLGAEIECVGEDLAEAGKFAFAKARQINGAFITPFSTPNVVIGQGTIAKELTEQIGFVDSIVIPLGGGGLLCGIGSYIKSVYPNIKIFAPYPEVFNRNFSIGTPSSEMSIKVLPTVADGLAVQNERDSWTTGIIDKLGANFQPVTENLINIGIYSLIRQESIMAEGAGAIGIATLLDDPEGKVISGRTLVVISGGNISPGILSKAFSTQVDNERHRALLGLRSITVQGEAYLPHKRQPTGHSISRTESQPYTKSNCDFWIDLIKIIWNDLTILEDQVRVYENYLSQNDLRKDVETINYIKTEIANVITDCTSLIESTWESAAVYKFRTVYRTILLRYGHLSSLLDWASPSYDQSLDAMFFNPSEQAGNMVNYDRFGSLDLRKFELNLMDILGFDSAGLALFATSSGQAAFQIIESFLLREVFININIYTYVNYVYFEAFEQISSLPTLTGLKFSGNSPQELILFVEENGSVVIFADPISNISGLPVFDLISLARLLENYDWSEKWLVIDGTIISGGLNPFLIFDKLNHPKIIYYESGSKYIQLGLDIQMLGLCIVKKEYATSFAKNRRNTGTVIYKSAIKKFPHYTRSLFLYRMQLISANAAKFANHIINKWNSFDSIIVGYPFNWKELGWLYGGALVTIEFAEQGLNNRDKLNALIDSIIRESKKEEISVSNGVSFGFNNTRISAASAMAVMSDPFLRFSVGEETQEEIDILVDIVIRCLDRYINSSS
;
A
#
# COMPACT_ATOMS: atom_id res chain seq x y z
N MET A 1 43.69 -5.43 16.98
CA MET A 1 43.97 -4.66 18.21
C MET A 1 43.39 -5.42 19.39
N ASN A 2 44.21 -5.65 20.42
CA ASN A 2 43.83 -6.45 21.60
C ASN A 2 42.61 -5.84 22.31
N SER A 3 41.68 -6.68 22.78
CA SER A 3 40.45 -6.31 23.48
C SER A 3 40.67 -5.41 24.72
N ASP A 4 41.87 -5.39 25.28
CA ASP A 4 42.20 -4.62 26.49
C ASP A 4 42.57 -3.14 26.23
N ILE A 5 42.95 -2.78 25.01
CA ILE A 5 43.29 -1.38 24.66
C ILE A 5 42.05 -0.51 24.40
N ILE A 6 40.90 -1.14 24.20
CA ILE A 6 39.65 -0.47 23.68
C ILE A 6 38.77 0.01 24.86
N LYS A 7 39.02 -0.42 26.10
CA LYS A 7 38.21 -0.01 27.25
C LYS A 7 38.38 1.45 27.66
N ASP A 8 39.45 2.12 27.22
CA ASP A 8 39.84 3.48 27.61
C ASP A 8 39.85 4.50 26.43
N ILE A 9 39.10 4.25 25.33
CA ILE A 9 39.04 5.26 24.26
C ILE A 9 38.38 6.53 24.79
N ASP A 10 39.16 7.61 24.80
CA ASP A 10 38.64 8.96 25.14
C ASP A 10 37.87 9.57 23.92
N ILE A 11 36.91 10.48 24.22
CA ILE A 11 36.17 11.28 23.21
C ILE A 11 37.12 11.95 22.23
N ALA A 12 38.25 12.45 22.68
CA ALA A 12 39.27 13.11 21.85
C ALA A 12 39.88 12.15 20.78
N GLN A 13 40.03 10.83 21.09
CA GLN A 13 40.54 9.84 20.15
C GLN A 13 39.52 9.47 19.07
N MET A 14 38.21 9.61 19.38
CA MET A 14 37.15 9.33 18.44
C MET A 14 37.19 10.19 17.18
N PHE A 15 37.69 11.43 17.26
CA PHE A 15 37.87 12.29 16.09
C PHE A 15 38.78 11.68 15.03
N SER A 16 39.95 11.20 15.43
CA SER A 16 40.90 10.56 14.49
C SER A 16 40.36 9.24 13.97
N LEU A 17 39.86 8.37 14.87
CA LEU A 17 39.32 7.05 14.50
C LEU A 17 38.14 7.12 13.53
N VAL A 18 37.23 8.07 13.74
CA VAL A 18 36.08 8.30 12.82
C VAL A 18 36.56 8.88 11.49
N SER A 19 37.52 9.81 11.53
CA SER A 19 38.07 10.40 10.29
C SER A 19 38.76 9.35 9.44
N GLU A 20 39.52 8.44 10.03
CA GLU A 20 40.14 7.30 9.33
C GLU A 20 39.10 6.30 8.82
N ALA A 21 38.06 6.02 9.63
CA ALA A 21 36.96 5.15 9.22
C ALA A 21 36.19 5.72 8.02
N SER A 22 35.96 7.03 8.00
CA SER A 22 35.28 7.71 6.88
C SER A 22 36.00 7.48 5.55
N VAL A 23 37.31 7.60 5.53
CA VAL A 23 38.12 7.29 4.33
C VAL A 23 38.05 5.82 3.98
N ARG A 24 38.12 4.95 4.99
CA ARG A 24 38.13 3.48 4.81
C ARG A 24 36.83 2.94 4.22
N ILE A 25 35.68 3.46 4.68
CA ILE A 25 34.38 2.93 4.25
C ILE A 25 33.75 3.65 3.06
N SER A 26 34.27 4.84 2.68
CA SER A 26 33.68 5.66 1.59
C SER A 26 33.47 4.92 0.26
N PRO A 27 34.30 3.91 -0.15
CA PRO A 27 34.04 3.19 -1.39
C PRO A 27 32.84 2.22 -1.32
N TYR A 28 32.31 1.96 -0.14
CA TYR A 28 31.35 0.89 0.13
C TYR A 28 29.99 1.36 0.62
N ILE A 29 29.84 2.66 0.84
CA ILE A 29 28.62 3.28 1.38
C ILE A 29 28.21 4.50 0.59
N LEU A 30 26.96 4.96 0.76
CA LEU A 30 26.52 6.24 0.23
C LEU A 30 26.81 7.37 1.23
N GLN A 31 27.28 8.50 0.73
CA GLN A 31 27.18 9.75 1.46
C GLN A 31 25.74 10.25 1.35
N THR A 32 24.96 10.01 2.42
CA THR A 32 23.54 10.36 2.41
C THR A 32 23.32 11.87 2.42
N GLU A 33 22.21 12.31 1.86
CA GLU A 33 21.87 13.72 1.80
C GLU A 33 21.49 14.31 3.16
N VAL A 34 21.64 15.62 3.28
CA VAL A 34 21.08 16.43 4.36
C VAL A 34 20.00 17.32 3.75
N MET A 35 18.80 17.24 4.26
CA MET A 35 17.63 17.94 3.74
C MET A 35 17.05 18.91 4.73
N ARG A 36 16.59 20.05 4.25
CA ARG A 36 15.86 21.05 5.04
C ARG A 36 14.41 20.58 5.27
N LEU A 37 13.90 20.75 6.51
CA LEU A 37 12.51 20.42 6.87
C LEU A 37 11.74 21.66 7.35
N PRO A 38 11.37 22.60 6.45
CA PRO A 38 10.79 23.89 6.83
C PRO A 38 9.47 23.79 7.60
N TRP A 39 8.72 22.67 7.45
CA TRP A 39 7.48 22.42 8.16
C TRP A 39 7.64 22.14 9.67
N LEU A 40 8.88 21.94 10.13
CA LEU A 40 9.24 21.80 11.55
C LEU A 40 9.89 23.06 12.12
N ASP A 41 10.01 24.11 11.31
CA ASP A 41 10.57 25.36 11.77
C ASP A 41 9.65 26.09 12.74
N THR A 42 10.30 26.81 13.62
CA THR A 42 9.64 27.73 14.56
C THR A 42 10.44 29.03 14.60
N PRO A 43 9.96 30.12 15.22
CA PRO A 43 10.77 31.32 15.40
C PRO A 43 12.11 31.07 16.12
N ASN A 44 12.21 29.99 16.89
CA ASN A 44 13.39 29.64 17.69
C ASN A 44 14.21 28.49 17.12
N ARG A 45 13.73 27.79 16.07
CA ARG A 45 14.35 26.56 15.57
C ARG A 45 14.27 26.47 14.04
N GLU A 46 15.38 26.08 13.43
CA GLU A 46 15.54 25.73 12.03
C GLU A 46 15.93 24.26 11.91
N VAL A 47 15.17 23.43 11.13
CA VAL A 47 15.34 21.98 11.15
C VAL A 47 15.94 21.43 9.85
N TRP A 48 16.96 20.56 10.01
CA TRP A 48 17.60 19.79 8.97
C TRP A 48 17.57 18.31 9.31
N ALA A 49 17.51 17.42 8.31
CA ALA A 49 17.50 15.97 8.49
C ALA A 49 18.65 15.30 7.74
N LYS A 50 19.38 14.40 8.40
CA LYS A 50 20.32 13.47 7.77
C LYS A 50 19.61 12.17 7.44
N LEU A 51 19.54 11.81 6.16
CA LEU A 51 18.68 10.75 5.66
C LEU A 51 19.38 9.39 5.57
N GLU A 52 19.74 8.79 6.70
CA GLU A 52 20.31 7.43 6.76
C GLU A 52 19.30 6.33 6.35
N CYS A 53 18.02 6.63 6.28
CA CYS A 53 17.01 5.76 5.66
C CYS A 53 17.24 5.53 4.16
N LYS A 54 17.99 6.41 3.49
CA LYS A 54 18.38 6.28 2.07
C LYS A 54 19.72 5.56 1.86
N GLN A 55 20.37 5.05 2.89
CA GLN A 55 21.58 4.25 2.77
C GLN A 55 21.31 2.94 2.02
N ILE A 56 22.31 2.34 1.38
CA ILE A 56 22.18 1.13 0.52
C ILE A 56 21.40 -0.03 1.18
N THR A 57 21.44 -0.16 2.51
CA THR A 57 20.67 -1.15 3.28
C THR A 57 19.39 -0.57 3.89
N GLY A 58 19.00 0.65 3.55
CA GLY A 58 17.88 1.36 4.15
C GLY A 58 18.11 1.78 5.61
N SER A 59 19.34 1.74 6.12
CA SER A 59 19.68 2.22 7.47
C SER A 59 21.18 2.46 7.64
N PHE A 60 21.55 3.27 8.64
CA PHE A 60 22.92 3.60 8.99
C PHE A 60 23.83 2.41 9.34
N LYS A 61 23.25 1.26 9.66
CA LYS A 61 23.97 0.09 10.20
C LYS A 61 25.09 -0.43 9.31
N ILE A 62 25.00 -0.24 8.00
CA ILE A 62 26.03 -0.65 7.04
C ILE A 62 27.36 0.03 7.30
N ARG A 63 27.38 1.27 7.76
CA ARG A 63 28.60 2.04 8.04
C ARG A 63 29.48 1.34 9.06
N GLY A 64 28.89 0.98 10.20
CA GLY A 64 29.59 0.26 11.25
C GLY A 64 29.94 -1.18 10.85
N ALA A 65 29.06 -1.85 10.11
CA ALA A 65 29.32 -3.20 9.63
C ALA A 65 30.55 -3.22 8.70
N VAL A 66 30.58 -2.38 7.67
CA VAL A 66 31.72 -2.29 6.74
C VAL A 66 32.99 -1.93 7.49
N ASN A 67 32.95 -0.94 8.39
CA ASN A 67 34.14 -0.54 9.14
C ASN A 67 34.68 -1.67 10.00
N ALA A 68 33.82 -2.43 10.66
CA ALA A 68 34.23 -3.56 11.48
C ALA A 68 34.83 -4.70 10.62
N LEU A 69 34.15 -5.07 9.53
CA LEU A 69 34.60 -6.19 8.69
C LEU A 69 35.92 -5.91 7.95
N LEU A 70 36.18 -4.68 7.58
CA LEU A 70 37.48 -4.28 6.96
C LEU A 70 38.68 -4.38 7.91
N GLN A 71 38.46 -4.42 9.22
CA GLN A 71 39.49 -4.50 10.25
C GLN A 71 39.64 -5.91 10.87
N ILE A 72 38.94 -6.89 10.32
CA ILE A 72 39.01 -8.30 10.71
C ILE A 72 39.80 -9.06 9.65
N GLU A 73 40.69 -9.97 10.07
CA GLU A 73 41.44 -10.79 9.15
C GLU A 73 40.54 -11.54 8.16
N LYS A 74 40.95 -11.57 6.88
CA LYS A 74 40.10 -12.16 5.81
C LYS A 74 39.73 -13.60 6.02
N SER A 75 40.59 -14.35 6.70
CA SER A 75 40.41 -15.78 7.03
C SER A 75 39.40 -16.02 8.16
N GLN A 76 39.14 -15.03 8.99
CA GLN A 76 38.34 -15.17 10.20
C GLN A 76 36.84 -15.16 9.87
N PRO A 77 36.08 -16.20 10.23
CA PRO A 77 34.64 -16.22 10.04
C PRO A 77 33.92 -15.07 10.78
N ILE A 78 32.85 -14.53 10.20
CA ILE A 78 32.07 -13.46 10.82
C ILE A 78 30.82 -14.09 11.45
N VAL A 79 30.57 -13.76 12.71
CA VAL A 79 29.38 -14.22 13.43
C VAL A 79 28.67 -13.00 14.06
N THR A 80 27.37 -12.90 13.86
CA THR A 80 26.54 -11.86 14.48
C THR A 80 25.17 -12.40 14.84
N TYR A 81 24.35 -11.56 15.46
CA TYR A 81 22.97 -11.89 15.79
C TYR A 81 22.06 -10.68 15.53
N SER A 82 21.15 -10.81 14.63
CA SER A 82 20.08 -9.82 14.35
C SER A 82 19.27 -10.23 13.13
N ALA A 83 17.95 -10.24 13.24
CA ALA A 83 17.05 -10.35 12.08
C ALA A 83 16.71 -8.98 11.44
N GLY A 84 17.17 -7.86 12.05
CA GLY A 84 16.86 -6.49 11.61
C GLY A 84 18.01 -5.80 10.86
N ASN A 85 18.04 -4.48 10.97
CA ASN A 85 18.99 -3.62 10.26
C ASN A 85 20.47 -3.96 10.47
N HIS A 86 20.85 -4.45 11.65
CA HIS A 86 22.22 -4.84 11.89
C HIS A 86 22.60 -6.11 11.11
N GLY A 87 21.75 -7.14 11.16
CA GLY A 87 21.95 -8.36 10.37
C GLY A 87 22.02 -8.05 8.87
N LEU A 88 21.14 -7.19 8.38
CA LEU A 88 21.15 -6.74 6.99
C LEU A 88 22.44 -6.00 6.65
N GLY A 89 22.90 -5.08 7.53
CA GLY A 89 24.15 -4.38 7.36
C GLY A 89 25.37 -5.30 7.32
N VAL A 90 25.45 -6.30 8.23
CA VAL A 90 26.57 -7.27 8.25
C VAL A 90 26.53 -8.20 7.04
N ALA A 91 25.35 -8.71 6.65
CA ALA A 91 25.20 -9.57 5.48
C ALA A 91 25.63 -8.83 4.20
N THR A 92 25.15 -7.60 4.00
CA THR A 92 25.54 -6.77 2.84
C THR A 92 27.02 -6.44 2.85
N ALA A 93 27.60 -6.08 4.01
CA ALA A 93 29.03 -5.82 4.12
C ALA A 93 29.85 -7.08 3.82
N ALA A 94 29.41 -8.25 4.26
CA ALA A 94 30.05 -9.52 3.98
C ALA A 94 29.97 -9.85 2.48
N GLU A 95 28.83 -9.68 1.85
CA GLU A 95 28.63 -9.86 0.40
C GLU A 95 29.58 -8.96 -0.41
N ILE A 96 29.58 -7.64 -0.14
CA ILE A 96 30.44 -6.66 -0.83
C ILE A 96 31.92 -7.01 -0.68
N LEU A 97 32.33 -7.50 0.48
CA LEU A 97 33.72 -7.85 0.77
C LEU A 97 34.09 -9.29 0.41
N GLY A 98 33.18 -10.06 -0.20
CA GLY A 98 33.39 -11.45 -0.57
C GLY A 98 33.65 -12.38 0.62
N ARG A 99 33.00 -12.14 1.76
CA ARG A 99 33.20 -12.87 3.03
C ARG A 99 31.97 -13.69 3.42
N LYS A 100 32.17 -14.79 4.09
CA LYS A 100 31.10 -15.59 4.68
C LYS A 100 30.73 -15.06 6.06
N CYS A 101 29.45 -15.00 6.36
CA CYS A 101 28.94 -14.63 7.68
C CYS A 101 27.84 -15.60 8.13
N ILE A 102 27.80 -15.83 9.44
CA ILE A 102 26.78 -16.62 10.13
C ILE A 102 25.94 -15.64 10.97
N ILE A 103 24.65 -15.64 10.78
CA ILE A 103 23.74 -14.74 11.49
C ILE A 103 22.74 -15.55 12.30
N TYR A 104 22.76 -15.36 13.60
CA TYR A 104 21.86 -15.95 14.54
C TYR A 104 20.60 -15.10 14.69
N VAL A 105 19.44 -15.70 14.57
CA VAL A 105 18.15 -15.04 14.70
C VAL A 105 17.25 -15.83 15.65
N PRO A 106 16.32 -15.17 16.37
CA PRO A 106 15.35 -15.88 17.19
C PRO A 106 14.50 -16.84 16.36
N ALA A 107 14.06 -17.95 16.94
CA ALA A 107 13.26 -18.96 16.25
C ALA A 107 11.92 -18.41 15.71
N ASN A 108 11.38 -17.35 16.33
CA ASN A 108 10.17 -16.65 15.91
C ASN A 108 10.42 -15.47 14.94
N ALA A 109 11.65 -15.32 14.41
CA ALA A 109 11.97 -14.25 13.49
C ALA A 109 11.14 -14.35 12.19
N SER A 110 10.70 -13.21 11.66
CA SER A 110 9.91 -13.16 10.44
C SER A 110 10.64 -13.81 9.26
N GLU A 111 9.97 -14.75 8.61
CA GLU A 111 10.50 -15.47 7.44
C GLU A 111 10.97 -14.52 6.32
N LEU A 112 10.27 -13.40 6.14
CA LEU A 112 10.65 -12.37 5.17
C LEU A 112 12.03 -11.76 5.50
N LYS A 113 12.30 -11.49 6.79
CA LYS A 113 13.60 -10.98 7.25
C LYS A 113 14.70 -12.02 7.03
N ILE A 114 14.42 -13.28 7.35
CA ILE A 114 15.35 -14.42 7.15
C ILE A 114 15.69 -14.56 5.66
N ARG A 115 14.70 -14.59 4.78
CA ARG A 115 14.90 -14.69 3.33
C ARG A 115 15.75 -13.56 2.76
N LYS A 116 15.60 -12.33 3.26
CA LYS A 116 16.45 -11.19 2.85
C LYS A 116 17.93 -11.44 3.19
N LEU A 117 18.20 -11.93 4.38
CA LEU A 117 19.57 -12.25 4.81
C LEU A 117 20.19 -13.41 4.01
N MET A 118 19.42 -14.47 3.74
CA MET A 118 19.87 -15.61 2.94
C MET A 118 20.19 -15.21 1.49
N ARG A 119 19.43 -14.29 0.89
CA ARG A 119 19.70 -13.76 -0.47
C ARG A 119 21.04 -13.03 -0.56
N LEU A 120 21.54 -12.49 0.54
CA LEU A 120 22.86 -11.85 0.64
C LEU A 120 23.98 -12.86 0.96
N GLY A 121 23.71 -14.17 0.84
CA GLY A 121 24.68 -15.21 1.07
C GLY A 121 25.03 -15.48 2.54
N ALA A 122 24.25 -14.96 3.49
CA ALA A 122 24.46 -15.25 4.91
C ALA A 122 23.95 -16.64 5.28
N GLU A 123 24.71 -17.37 6.10
CA GLU A 123 24.27 -18.59 6.76
C GLU A 123 23.41 -18.20 7.96
N ILE A 124 22.19 -18.73 8.05
CA ILE A 124 21.23 -18.34 9.08
C ILE A 124 20.99 -19.48 10.05
N GLU A 125 21.13 -19.22 11.33
CA GLU A 125 20.86 -20.12 12.44
C GLU A 125 19.66 -19.58 13.25
N CYS A 126 18.53 -20.28 13.21
CA CYS A 126 17.31 -19.91 13.94
C CYS A 126 17.33 -20.60 15.31
N VAL A 127 17.64 -19.86 16.38
CA VAL A 127 17.80 -20.41 17.74
C VAL A 127 17.35 -19.42 18.81
N GLY A 128 16.88 -19.99 19.93
CA GLY A 128 16.44 -19.19 21.08
C GLY A 128 15.04 -18.57 20.90
N GLU A 129 14.46 -18.15 22.00
CA GLU A 129 13.14 -17.53 22.02
C GLU A 129 13.18 -16.03 21.72
N ASP A 130 14.31 -15.39 22.04
CA ASP A 130 14.52 -13.96 21.86
C ASP A 130 15.92 -13.61 21.30
N LEU A 131 16.13 -12.33 21.05
CA LEU A 131 17.38 -11.82 20.50
C LEU A 131 18.58 -11.98 21.46
N ALA A 132 18.35 -11.93 22.76
CA ALA A 132 19.40 -12.09 23.77
C ALA A 132 19.91 -13.53 23.82
N GLU A 133 19.02 -14.51 23.71
CA GLU A 133 19.40 -15.93 23.58
C GLU A 133 20.13 -16.20 22.27
N ALA A 134 19.63 -15.73 21.15
CA ALA A 134 20.30 -15.85 19.87
C ALA A 134 21.72 -15.26 19.94
N GLY A 135 21.92 -14.16 20.66
CA GLY A 135 23.20 -13.54 20.92
C GLY A 135 24.16 -14.42 21.70
N LYS A 136 23.67 -15.14 22.73
CA LYS A 136 24.50 -16.11 23.50
C LYS A 136 24.99 -17.27 22.63
N PHE A 137 24.11 -17.82 21.78
CA PHE A 137 24.50 -18.88 20.84
C PHE A 137 25.51 -18.36 19.82
N ALA A 138 25.29 -17.17 19.26
CA ALA A 138 26.20 -16.54 18.32
C ALA A 138 27.61 -16.34 18.94
N PHE A 139 27.67 -15.86 20.18
CA PHE A 139 28.92 -15.68 20.91
C PHE A 139 29.64 -17.00 21.16
N ALA A 140 28.91 -18.02 21.59
CA ALA A 140 29.46 -19.35 21.80
C ALA A 140 30.03 -19.93 20.49
N LYS A 141 29.29 -19.77 19.38
CA LYS A 141 29.74 -20.20 18.05
C LYS A 141 31.01 -19.48 17.61
N ALA A 142 31.02 -18.16 17.75
CA ALA A 142 32.18 -17.35 17.40
C ALA A 142 33.45 -17.83 18.12
N ARG A 143 33.35 -18.12 19.42
CA ARG A 143 34.47 -18.71 20.20
C ARG A 143 34.88 -20.10 19.71
N GLN A 144 33.89 -20.95 19.40
CA GLN A 144 34.14 -22.31 18.93
C GLN A 144 34.94 -22.35 17.62
N ILE A 145 34.61 -21.46 16.67
CA ILE A 145 35.24 -21.44 15.34
C ILE A 145 36.34 -20.40 15.19
N ASN A 146 36.79 -19.79 16.30
CA ASN A 146 37.69 -18.64 16.29
C ASN A 146 37.24 -17.52 15.36
N GLY A 147 35.93 -17.27 15.31
CA GLY A 147 35.30 -16.26 14.48
C GLY A 147 35.26 -14.90 15.16
N ALA A 148 35.11 -13.84 14.35
CA ALA A 148 34.88 -12.49 14.83
C ALA A 148 33.40 -12.28 15.19
N PHE A 149 33.14 -11.97 16.45
CA PHE A 149 31.79 -11.67 16.94
C PHE A 149 31.51 -10.19 16.81
N ILE A 150 30.49 -9.83 15.99
CA ILE A 150 30.11 -8.46 15.70
C ILE A 150 28.78 -8.15 16.37
N THR A 151 28.80 -7.24 17.35
CA THR A 151 27.57 -6.83 18.06
C THR A 151 26.91 -5.61 17.40
N PRO A 152 25.57 -5.43 17.56
CA PRO A 152 24.85 -4.32 16.94
C PRO A 152 25.28 -2.91 17.37
N PHE A 153 25.90 -2.75 18.55
CA PHE A 153 26.18 -1.45 19.16
C PHE A 153 27.37 -1.43 20.16
N SER A 154 27.89 -2.60 20.61
CA SER A 154 28.99 -2.65 21.61
C SER A 154 30.36 -2.90 20.97
N THR A 155 30.45 -3.30 19.71
CA THR A 155 31.72 -3.47 19.01
C THR A 155 32.32 -2.11 18.67
N PRO A 156 33.52 -1.72 19.16
CA PRO A 156 34.09 -0.40 18.96
C PRO A 156 34.19 0.03 17.50
N ASN A 157 34.63 -0.86 16.61
CA ASN A 157 34.73 -0.58 15.19
C ASN A 157 33.37 -0.36 14.53
N VAL A 158 32.30 -0.94 15.07
CA VAL A 158 30.91 -0.63 14.65
C VAL A 158 30.56 0.80 15.05
N VAL A 159 30.80 1.18 16.31
CA VAL A 159 30.51 2.54 16.83
C VAL A 159 31.29 3.62 16.06
N ILE A 160 32.59 3.39 15.84
CA ILE A 160 33.45 4.29 15.07
C ILE A 160 32.90 4.49 13.65
N GLY A 161 32.46 3.40 12.99
CA GLY A 161 31.85 3.47 11.66
C GLY A 161 30.56 4.28 11.63
N GLN A 162 29.72 4.21 12.69
CA GLN A 162 28.52 5.04 12.80
C GLN A 162 28.85 6.54 12.97
N GLY A 163 29.99 6.85 13.60
CA GLY A 163 30.50 8.22 13.76
C GLY A 163 30.75 8.93 12.43
N THR A 164 30.99 8.22 11.34
CA THR A 164 31.23 8.83 10.02
C THR A 164 30.09 9.70 9.52
N ILE A 165 28.88 9.48 10.03
CA ILE A 165 27.72 10.37 9.81
C ILE A 165 28.05 11.79 10.27
N ALA A 166 28.65 11.94 11.47
CA ALA A 166 28.97 13.25 12.02
C ALA A 166 30.04 13.97 11.19
N LYS A 167 31.03 13.24 10.65
CA LYS A 167 32.04 13.81 9.74
C LYS A 167 31.37 14.32 8.45
N GLU A 168 30.51 13.53 7.83
CA GLU A 168 29.76 14.00 6.65
C GLU A 168 28.92 15.25 6.98
N LEU A 169 28.28 15.30 8.15
CA LEU A 169 27.46 16.43 8.58
C LEU A 169 28.29 17.72 8.70
N THR A 170 29.49 17.65 9.31
CA THR A 170 30.38 18.82 9.41
C THR A 170 30.83 19.33 8.06
N GLU A 171 30.93 18.48 7.06
CA GLU A 171 31.29 18.84 5.68
C GLU A 171 30.09 19.37 4.87
N GLN A 172 28.88 18.81 5.09
CA GLN A 172 27.70 19.14 4.30
C GLN A 172 27.01 20.44 4.76
N ILE A 173 26.89 20.66 6.06
CA ILE A 173 26.14 21.82 6.61
C ILE A 173 26.90 22.65 7.63
N GLY A 174 28.08 22.22 8.09
CA GLY A 174 28.88 22.94 9.09
C GLY A 174 28.27 22.90 10.50
N PHE A 175 28.31 24.04 11.18
CA PHE A 175 27.85 24.16 12.57
C PHE A 175 26.33 24.03 12.72
N VAL A 176 25.90 23.32 13.76
CA VAL A 176 24.52 23.27 14.25
C VAL A 176 24.49 23.46 15.77
N ASP A 177 23.43 24.07 16.28
CA ASP A 177 23.25 24.32 17.72
C ASP A 177 22.82 23.07 18.47
N SER A 178 21.98 22.25 17.81
CA SER A 178 21.37 21.06 18.40
C SER A 178 21.39 19.89 17.43
N ILE A 179 21.56 18.69 17.97
CA ILE A 179 21.46 17.45 17.20
C ILE A 179 20.58 16.43 17.93
N VAL A 180 19.65 15.80 17.18
CA VAL A 180 18.72 14.79 17.70
C VAL A 180 19.12 13.44 17.13
N ILE A 181 19.54 12.51 18.00
CA ILE A 181 20.10 11.20 17.65
C ILE A 181 19.31 10.09 18.35
N PRO A 182 18.62 9.19 17.63
CA PRO A 182 17.88 8.08 18.24
C PRO A 182 18.73 7.21 19.16
N LEU A 183 18.21 6.88 20.34
CA LEU A 183 18.88 6.07 21.35
C LEU A 183 18.28 4.66 21.47
N GLY A 184 19.02 3.66 21.00
CA GLY A 184 18.85 2.24 21.29
C GLY A 184 19.98 1.73 22.21
N GLY A 185 20.83 0.85 21.73
CA GLY A 185 22.02 0.37 22.46
C GLY A 185 23.21 1.35 22.51
N GLY A 186 23.01 2.60 22.09
CA GLY A 186 23.99 3.67 22.23
C GLY A 186 25.01 3.79 21.07
N GLY A 187 25.15 2.81 20.21
CA GLY A 187 26.22 2.81 19.19
C GLY A 187 26.17 4.01 18.22
N LEU A 188 24.96 4.44 17.80
CA LEU A 188 24.78 5.62 16.95
C LEU A 188 25.09 6.92 17.73
N LEU A 189 24.52 7.03 18.93
CA LEU A 189 24.71 8.20 19.80
C LEU A 189 26.19 8.38 20.17
N CYS A 190 26.88 7.30 20.55
CA CYS A 190 28.32 7.35 20.90
C CYS A 190 29.19 7.73 19.71
N GLY A 191 28.94 7.14 18.54
CA GLY A 191 29.73 7.42 17.34
C GLY A 191 29.57 8.88 16.89
N ILE A 192 28.34 9.34 16.66
CA ILE A 192 28.05 10.72 16.25
C ILE A 192 28.42 11.71 17.36
N GLY A 193 27.95 11.45 18.59
CA GLY A 193 28.12 12.36 19.71
C GLY A 193 29.57 12.63 20.03
N SER A 194 30.43 11.60 20.05
CA SER A 194 31.86 11.77 20.33
C SER A 194 32.57 12.61 19.27
N TYR A 195 32.33 12.32 18.01
CA TYR A 195 32.92 13.12 16.93
C TYR A 195 32.42 14.56 16.95
N ILE A 196 31.12 14.78 17.03
CA ILE A 196 30.54 16.12 16.94
C ILE A 196 30.94 17.00 18.13
N LYS A 197 31.04 16.41 19.36
CA LYS A 197 31.54 17.12 20.56
C LYS A 197 33.01 17.50 20.48
N SER A 198 33.84 16.72 19.77
CA SER A 198 35.25 17.09 19.55
C SER A 198 35.40 18.25 18.58
N VAL A 199 34.44 18.43 17.64
CA VAL A 199 34.43 19.55 16.68
C VAL A 199 33.66 20.76 17.25
N TYR A 200 32.52 20.52 17.88
CA TYR A 200 31.63 21.55 18.46
C TYR A 200 31.33 21.24 19.94
N PRO A 201 32.20 21.58 20.87
CA PRO A 201 32.07 21.20 22.30
C PRO A 201 30.76 21.61 22.94
N ASN A 202 30.19 22.74 22.49
CA ASN A 202 28.98 23.34 23.08
C ASN A 202 27.67 22.85 22.43
N ILE A 203 27.73 21.96 21.44
CA ILE A 203 26.52 21.43 20.80
C ILE A 203 25.62 20.71 21.80
N LYS A 204 24.32 20.97 21.73
CA LYS A 204 23.32 20.25 22.51
C LYS A 204 22.94 18.95 21.82
N ILE A 205 23.04 17.83 22.54
CA ILE A 205 22.66 16.50 22.02
C ILE A 205 21.36 16.09 22.71
N PHE A 206 20.38 15.73 21.89
CA PHE A 206 19.10 15.17 22.35
C PHE A 206 19.02 13.70 21.91
N ALA A 207 18.68 12.83 22.84
CA ALA A 207 18.69 11.37 22.66
C ALA A 207 17.29 10.80 22.89
N PRO A 208 16.38 10.82 21.88
CA PRO A 208 15.06 10.25 22.03
C PRO A 208 15.08 8.74 22.10
N TYR A 209 14.19 8.18 22.94
CA TYR A 209 13.94 6.75 23.11
C TYR A 209 12.46 6.48 23.37
N PRO A 210 11.93 5.27 23.04
CA PRO A 210 10.53 4.94 23.33
C PRO A 210 10.24 4.97 24.85
N GLU A 211 9.20 5.67 25.24
CA GLU A 211 8.79 5.83 26.64
C GLU A 211 8.55 4.49 27.38
N VAL A 212 8.11 3.47 26.63
CA VAL A 212 7.90 2.11 27.16
C VAL A 212 9.16 1.49 27.78
N PHE A 213 10.34 2.02 27.46
CA PHE A 213 11.61 1.62 28.09
C PHE A 213 11.97 2.58 29.20
N ASN A 214 11.22 2.65 30.28
CA ASN A 214 11.53 3.49 31.43
C ASN A 214 13.02 3.38 31.85
N ARG A 215 13.88 4.14 31.17
CA ARG A 215 15.33 4.08 31.33
C ARG A 215 15.74 5.07 32.43
N ASN A 216 15.84 4.58 33.65
CA ASN A 216 16.54 5.33 34.70
C ASN A 216 18.04 5.36 34.38
N PHE A 217 18.46 6.37 33.62
CA PHE A 217 19.87 6.73 33.46
C PHE A 217 20.38 7.46 34.72
N SER A 218 20.23 6.83 35.90
CA SER A 218 20.79 7.40 37.15
C SER A 218 22.24 6.96 37.30
N ILE A 219 23.14 7.90 37.20
CA ILE A 219 24.55 7.73 37.53
C ILE A 219 24.64 7.15 38.95
N GLY A 220 25.14 5.92 39.09
CA GLY A 220 25.67 5.41 40.33
C GLY A 220 24.74 4.62 41.27
N THR A 221 23.55 4.21 40.90
CA THR A 221 22.75 3.29 41.73
C THR A 221 22.78 1.87 41.13
N PRO A 222 23.25 0.87 41.90
CA PRO A 222 23.09 -0.53 41.52
C PRO A 222 21.60 -0.90 41.65
N SER A 223 20.85 -0.84 40.56
CA SER A 223 19.51 -1.40 40.57
C SER A 223 19.60 -2.93 40.56
N SER A 224 19.32 -3.50 41.75
CA SER A 224 19.05 -4.90 41.96
C SER A 224 18.01 -5.40 40.93
N GLU A 225 18.36 -6.48 40.24
CA GLU A 225 17.48 -7.48 39.64
C GLU A 225 16.08 -7.01 39.17
N MET A 226 16.01 -6.25 38.10
CA MET A 226 14.83 -6.21 37.27
C MET A 226 15.19 -6.69 35.86
N SER A 227 14.79 -7.90 35.51
CA SER A 227 14.67 -8.33 34.12
C SER A 227 13.65 -7.42 33.45
N ILE A 228 14.13 -6.37 32.80
CA ILE A 228 13.24 -5.45 32.05
C ILE A 228 12.67 -6.27 30.88
N LYS A 229 11.40 -6.62 30.99
CA LYS A 229 10.67 -7.28 29.91
C LYS A 229 10.67 -6.30 28.73
N VAL A 230 11.21 -6.71 27.59
CA VAL A 230 11.16 -5.87 26.37
C VAL A 230 9.71 -5.71 25.98
N LEU A 231 9.17 -4.53 26.19
CA LEU A 231 7.79 -4.21 25.78
C LEU A 231 7.73 -3.92 24.28
N PRO A 232 6.62 -4.28 23.60
CA PRO A 232 6.45 -3.99 22.18
C PRO A 232 6.49 -2.49 21.92
N THR A 233 7.26 -2.07 20.92
CA THR A 233 7.32 -0.69 20.46
C THR A 233 7.31 -0.63 18.93
N VAL A 234 6.73 0.44 18.37
CA VAL A 234 6.79 0.77 16.94
C VAL A 234 8.24 1.02 16.48
N ALA A 235 9.09 1.49 17.40
CA ALA A 235 10.52 1.71 17.18
C ALA A 235 11.35 0.44 17.54
N ASP A 236 11.03 -0.71 16.95
CA ASP A 236 11.64 -2.01 17.23
C ASP A 236 13.18 -1.99 17.11
N GLY A 237 13.75 -1.19 16.24
CA GLY A 237 15.19 -0.98 16.12
C GLY A 237 15.87 -0.36 17.35
N LEU A 238 15.08 0.23 18.28
CA LEU A 238 15.56 0.80 19.55
C LEU A 238 15.25 -0.11 20.75
N ALA A 239 14.51 -1.21 20.53
CA ALA A 239 14.10 -2.19 21.55
C ALA A 239 15.27 -3.11 21.95
N VAL A 240 16.30 -2.56 22.53
CA VAL A 240 17.49 -3.31 22.97
C VAL A 240 17.73 -3.14 24.46
N GLN A 241 18.08 -4.24 25.14
CA GLN A 241 18.55 -4.16 26.52
C GLN A 241 19.98 -3.61 26.55
N ASN A 242 20.27 -2.66 27.44
CA ASN A 242 21.64 -2.23 27.67
C ASN A 242 22.42 -3.35 28.34
N GLU A 243 23.51 -3.79 27.72
CA GLU A 243 24.48 -4.66 28.37
C GLU A 243 25.16 -3.86 29.50
N ARG A 244 25.12 -4.36 30.73
CA ARG A 244 25.65 -3.64 31.94
C ARG A 244 27.11 -3.21 31.80
N ASP A 245 27.90 -3.96 31.05
CA ASP A 245 29.32 -3.73 30.80
C ASP A 245 29.60 -3.24 29.37
N SER A 246 28.59 -2.62 28.73
CA SER A 246 28.75 -2.11 27.36
C SER A 246 29.70 -0.92 27.34
N TRP A 247 30.68 -0.96 26.46
CA TRP A 247 31.57 0.14 26.18
C TRP A 247 30.83 1.47 25.88
N THR A 248 29.64 1.39 25.26
CA THR A 248 28.81 2.56 24.96
C THR A 248 28.29 3.29 26.20
N THR A 249 28.05 2.58 27.30
CA THR A 249 27.50 3.19 28.52
C THR A 249 28.45 4.26 29.09
N GLY A 250 29.74 3.94 29.16
CA GLY A 250 30.76 4.92 29.66
C GLY A 250 30.93 6.17 28.78
N ILE A 251 30.66 6.06 27.47
CA ILE A 251 30.70 7.19 26.53
C ILE A 251 29.44 8.05 26.68
N ILE A 252 28.26 7.42 26.74
CA ILE A 252 26.95 8.12 26.86
C ILE A 252 26.98 9.09 28.03
N ASP A 253 27.51 8.68 29.19
CA ASP A 253 27.60 9.53 30.40
C ASP A 253 28.47 10.78 30.15
N LYS A 254 29.54 10.65 29.37
CA LYS A 254 30.48 11.74 29.06
C LYS A 254 29.93 12.73 28.01
N LEU A 255 28.90 12.31 27.20
CA LEU A 255 28.36 13.15 26.13
C LEU A 255 27.46 14.30 26.66
N GLY A 256 26.91 14.18 27.88
CA GLY A 256 25.95 15.14 28.42
C GLY A 256 24.71 15.27 27.56
N ALA A 257 24.22 14.15 27.05
CA ALA A 257 23.02 14.09 26.19
C ALA A 257 21.74 14.28 27.01
N ASN A 258 20.78 15.00 26.44
CA ASN A 258 19.44 15.17 26.99
C ASN A 258 18.56 14.01 26.55
N PHE A 259 18.17 13.15 27.46
CA PHE A 259 17.32 11.99 27.17
C PHE A 259 15.84 12.40 27.06
N GLN A 260 15.18 12.00 25.95
CA GLN A 260 13.82 12.39 25.65
C GLN A 260 12.94 11.12 25.51
N PRO A 261 12.05 10.80 26.48
CA PRO A 261 11.07 9.75 26.31
C PRO A 261 10.01 10.17 25.28
N VAL A 262 9.70 9.29 24.34
CA VAL A 262 8.73 9.56 23.27
C VAL A 262 7.65 8.49 23.29
N THR A 263 6.39 8.91 23.28
CA THR A 263 5.24 8.01 23.29
C THR A 263 5.08 7.28 21.95
N GLU A 264 4.52 6.07 21.98
CA GLU A 264 4.22 5.29 20.78
C GLU A 264 3.33 6.06 19.79
N ASN A 265 2.40 6.85 20.31
CA ASN A 265 1.53 7.69 19.50
C ASN A 265 2.32 8.74 18.72
N LEU A 266 3.23 9.47 19.38
CA LEU A 266 4.09 10.46 18.72
C LEU A 266 5.05 9.83 17.70
N ILE A 267 5.55 8.62 17.95
CA ILE A 267 6.38 7.90 16.97
C ILE A 267 5.56 7.60 15.69
N ASN A 268 4.33 7.12 15.83
CA ASN A 268 3.44 6.90 14.69
C ASN A 268 3.15 8.20 13.92
N ILE A 269 2.94 9.30 14.63
CA ILE A 269 2.77 10.63 14.03
C ILE A 269 4.04 11.06 13.28
N GLY A 270 5.23 10.84 13.84
CA GLY A 270 6.50 11.12 13.18
C GLY A 270 6.69 10.34 11.87
N ILE A 271 6.34 9.04 11.85
CA ILE A 271 6.35 8.21 10.64
C ILE A 271 5.41 8.80 9.58
N TYR A 272 4.16 9.05 9.96
CA TYR A 272 3.16 9.62 9.06
C TYR A 272 3.58 10.98 8.52
N SER A 273 4.09 11.87 9.38
CA SER A 273 4.47 13.23 9.00
C SER A 273 5.62 13.25 7.99
N LEU A 274 6.64 12.40 8.16
CA LEU A 274 7.73 12.25 7.19
C LEU A 274 7.22 11.80 5.81
N ILE A 275 6.31 10.83 5.77
CA ILE A 275 5.72 10.36 4.52
C ILE A 275 4.85 11.47 3.91
N ARG A 276 4.03 12.11 4.72
CA ARG A 276 3.04 13.10 4.26
C ARG A 276 3.68 14.38 3.75
N GLN A 277 4.74 14.87 4.42
CA GLN A 277 5.36 16.16 4.12
C GLN A 277 6.51 16.04 3.11
N GLU A 278 7.29 14.94 3.17
CA GLU A 278 8.54 14.82 2.43
C GLU A 278 8.63 13.55 1.58
N SER A 279 7.59 12.69 1.58
CA SER A 279 7.62 11.38 0.93
C SER A 279 8.79 10.50 1.41
N ILE A 280 9.25 10.70 2.63
CA ILE A 280 10.33 9.92 3.25
C ILE A 280 9.72 8.76 4.03
N MET A 281 10.10 7.54 3.64
CA MET A 281 9.75 6.35 4.37
C MET A 281 10.78 6.10 5.48
N ALA A 282 10.36 6.27 6.74
CA ALA A 282 11.15 5.98 7.92
C ALA A 282 10.47 4.93 8.78
N GLU A 283 11.26 4.01 9.37
CA GLU A 283 10.79 3.12 10.43
C GLU A 283 10.66 3.87 11.76
N GLY A 284 9.99 3.28 12.76
CA GLY A 284 9.79 3.95 14.05
C GLY A 284 11.08 4.46 14.69
N ALA A 285 12.16 3.68 14.61
CA ALA A 285 13.48 4.08 15.07
C ALA A 285 14.07 5.27 14.29
N GLY A 286 13.74 5.40 13.02
CA GLY A 286 14.15 6.52 12.17
C GLY A 286 13.31 7.78 12.42
N ALA A 287 12.03 7.62 12.71
CA ALA A 287 11.07 8.72 12.86
C ALA A 287 11.02 9.33 14.28
N ILE A 288 11.60 8.66 15.28
CA ILE A 288 11.50 9.10 16.68
C ILE A 288 12.08 10.48 16.92
N GLY A 289 13.12 10.88 16.19
CA GLY A 289 13.67 12.23 16.26
C GLY A 289 12.68 13.29 15.77
N ILE A 290 11.92 12.99 14.73
CA ILE A 290 10.84 13.88 14.25
C ILE A 290 9.72 13.96 15.28
N ALA A 291 9.34 12.82 15.87
CA ALA A 291 8.35 12.78 16.95
C ALA A 291 8.75 13.69 18.12
N THR A 292 10.02 13.71 18.48
CA THR A 292 10.56 14.59 19.53
C THR A 292 10.42 16.07 19.17
N LEU A 293 10.67 16.44 17.92
CA LEU A 293 10.50 17.81 17.44
C LEU A 293 9.03 18.25 17.38
N LEU A 294 8.13 17.32 17.11
CA LEU A 294 6.67 17.54 17.14
C LEU A 294 6.14 17.71 18.55
N ASP A 295 6.79 17.11 19.55
CA ASP A 295 6.45 17.27 20.96
C ASP A 295 6.91 18.64 21.54
N ASP A 296 7.81 19.33 20.84
CA ASP A 296 8.27 20.69 21.14
C ASP A 296 7.87 21.67 20.01
N PRO A 297 6.56 21.95 19.82
CA PRO A 297 6.06 22.71 18.68
C PRO A 297 6.47 24.19 18.65
N GLU A 298 6.93 24.74 19.76
CA GLU A 298 7.41 26.12 19.85
C GLU A 298 8.93 26.24 19.78
N GLY A 299 9.67 25.13 19.77
CA GLY A 299 11.14 25.12 19.80
C GLY A 299 11.73 25.69 21.08
N LYS A 300 11.06 25.47 22.22
CA LYS A 300 11.51 25.96 23.53
C LYS A 300 12.61 25.11 24.14
N VAL A 301 12.55 23.80 23.91
CA VAL A 301 13.52 22.83 24.46
C VAL A 301 14.63 22.60 23.45
N ILE A 302 14.26 22.31 22.20
CA ILE A 302 15.20 22.08 21.11
C ILE A 302 15.19 23.30 20.19
N SER A 303 16.22 24.09 20.24
CA SER A 303 16.28 25.41 19.60
C SER A 303 17.54 25.60 18.75
N GLY A 304 17.55 26.66 17.96
CA GLY A 304 18.64 26.99 17.05
C GLY A 304 18.62 26.16 15.79
N ARG A 305 19.72 26.13 15.07
CA ARG A 305 19.90 25.28 13.91
C ARG A 305 20.01 23.82 14.36
N THR A 306 18.97 23.06 14.12
CA THR A 306 18.78 21.72 14.67
C THR A 306 18.89 20.68 13.57
N LEU A 307 19.69 19.65 13.81
CA LEU A 307 19.78 18.49 12.93
C LEU A 307 19.09 17.28 13.56
N VAL A 308 18.31 16.55 12.78
CA VAL A 308 17.74 15.26 13.18
C VAL A 308 18.27 14.12 12.31
N VAL A 309 18.61 12.99 12.91
CA VAL A 309 19.08 11.80 12.18
C VAL A 309 17.90 10.86 11.90
N ILE A 310 17.53 10.68 10.64
CA ILE A 310 16.54 9.68 10.19
C ILE A 310 17.29 8.36 9.98
N SER A 311 17.38 7.57 11.03
CA SER A 311 18.36 6.47 11.15
C SER A 311 18.08 5.25 10.28
N GLY A 312 16.83 5.01 9.85
CA GLY A 312 16.46 3.89 9.00
C GLY A 312 15.05 4.01 8.44
N GLY A 313 14.79 3.27 7.35
CA GLY A 313 13.54 3.25 6.59
C GLY A 313 12.95 1.85 6.37
N ASN A 314 13.49 0.81 6.99
CA ASN A 314 13.05 -0.59 6.81
C ASN A 314 11.76 -0.90 7.59
N ILE A 315 10.72 -0.07 7.38
CA ILE A 315 9.44 -0.19 8.07
C ILE A 315 8.64 -1.40 7.58
N SER A 316 7.96 -2.10 8.49
CA SER A 316 7.04 -3.18 8.12
C SER A 316 5.67 -2.62 7.71
N PRO A 317 4.94 -3.31 6.77
CA PRO A 317 3.61 -2.86 6.34
C PRO A 317 2.61 -2.71 7.49
N GLY A 318 2.68 -3.58 8.52
CA GLY A 318 1.80 -3.51 9.69
C GLY A 318 2.04 -2.25 10.54
N ILE A 319 3.31 -1.88 10.77
CA ILE A 319 3.65 -0.64 11.48
C ILE A 319 3.24 0.57 10.66
N LEU A 320 3.45 0.53 9.36
CA LEU A 320 3.06 1.61 8.45
C LEU A 320 1.53 1.83 8.49
N SER A 321 0.75 0.77 8.38
CA SER A 321 -0.72 0.83 8.49
C SER A 321 -1.16 1.43 9.82
N LYS A 322 -0.53 1.02 10.93
CA LYS A 322 -0.81 1.55 12.27
C LYS A 322 -0.49 3.05 12.37
N ALA A 323 0.60 3.51 11.79
CA ALA A 323 0.97 4.93 11.77
C ALA A 323 -0.09 5.78 11.05
N PHE A 324 -0.69 5.27 9.97
CA PHE A 324 -1.77 5.94 9.27
C PHE A 324 -3.09 5.93 10.04
N SER A 325 -3.47 4.82 10.67
CA SER A 325 -4.71 4.73 11.46
C SER A 325 -4.69 5.60 12.71
N THR A 326 -3.54 5.75 13.35
CA THR A 326 -3.38 6.59 14.56
C THR A 326 -3.69 8.06 14.31
N GLN A 327 -3.62 8.52 13.06
CA GLN A 327 -3.89 9.93 12.69
C GLN A 327 -5.38 10.27 12.60
N VAL A 328 -6.23 9.29 12.33
CA VAL A 328 -7.68 9.53 12.17
C VAL A 328 -8.30 9.98 13.50
N ASP A 329 -7.72 9.56 14.63
CA ASP A 329 -8.28 9.79 15.96
C ASP A 329 -7.77 11.06 16.68
N ASN A 330 -6.86 11.85 16.09
CA ASN A 330 -6.17 12.91 16.82
C ASN A 330 -6.44 14.32 16.27
N GLU A 331 -7.57 14.95 16.67
CA GLU A 331 -7.93 16.35 16.33
C GLU A 331 -6.86 17.39 16.71
N ARG A 332 -6.07 17.13 17.73
CA ARG A 332 -5.00 18.02 18.21
C ARG A 332 -3.89 18.19 17.16
N HIS A 333 -3.66 17.18 16.33
CA HIS A 333 -2.64 17.19 15.28
C HIS A 333 -3.12 17.84 13.98
N ARG A 334 -4.43 17.88 13.69
CA ARG A 334 -4.97 18.66 12.55
C ARG A 334 -4.65 20.15 12.66
N ALA A 335 -4.61 20.67 13.89
CA ALA A 335 -4.25 22.07 14.15
C ALA A 335 -2.74 22.35 13.95
N LEU A 336 -1.87 21.36 14.25
CA LEU A 336 -0.40 21.48 14.12
C LEU A 336 0.08 21.35 12.67
N LEU A 337 -0.63 20.56 11.84
CA LEU A 337 -0.27 20.34 10.43
C LEU A 337 -0.73 21.45 9.47
N GLY A 338 -1.27 22.56 10.00
CA GLY A 338 -1.61 23.75 9.20
C GLY A 338 -2.75 23.53 8.19
N LEU A 339 -3.61 22.51 8.37
CA LEU A 339 -4.78 22.28 7.56
C LEU A 339 -5.90 23.27 7.91
N ARG A 340 -5.66 24.58 7.65
CA ARG A 340 -6.73 25.58 7.57
C ARG A 340 -7.44 25.39 6.23
N SER A 341 -8.77 25.25 6.27
CA SER A 341 -9.62 25.26 5.09
C SER A 341 -9.39 26.56 4.30
N ILE A 342 -8.78 26.42 3.13
CA ILE A 342 -8.69 27.53 2.18
C ILE A 342 -10.04 27.62 1.46
N THR A 343 -10.87 28.54 1.86
CA THR A 343 -12.04 28.99 1.10
C THR A 343 -11.54 29.95 0.02
N VAL A 344 -11.49 29.51 -1.22
CA VAL A 344 -11.23 30.39 -2.36
C VAL A 344 -12.56 30.67 -3.04
N GLN A 345 -13.01 31.93 -2.95
CA GLN A 345 -14.02 32.48 -3.84
C GLN A 345 -13.39 32.72 -5.22
N GLY A 346 -13.93 32.13 -6.25
CA GLY A 346 -13.51 32.33 -7.63
C GLY A 346 -14.67 32.06 -8.57
N GLU A 347 -15.02 33.07 -9.37
CA GLU A 347 -16.11 33.08 -10.32
C GLU A 347 -16.00 31.99 -11.38
N ALA A 348 -17.14 31.42 -11.74
CA ALA A 348 -17.27 30.35 -12.71
C ALA A 348 -17.08 30.86 -14.14
N TYR A 349 -16.15 30.29 -14.86
CA TYR A 349 -16.05 30.42 -16.32
C TYR A 349 -16.88 29.31 -16.97
N LEU A 350 -17.93 29.68 -17.69
CA LEU A 350 -18.71 28.76 -18.51
C LEU A 350 -18.05 28.59 -19.88
N PRO A 351 -17.82 27.38 -20.36
CA PRO A 351 -17.29 27.17 -21.70
C PRO A 351 -18.40 27.44 -22.74
N HIS A 352 -18.05 28.22 -23.76
CA HIS A 352 -18.90 28.51 -24.90
C HIS A 352 -19.33 27.22 -25.63
N LYS A 353 -20.63 27.15 -25.92
CA LYS A 353 -21.25 26.12 -26.76
C LYS A 353 -20.59 26.10 -28.14
N ARG A 354 -19.79 25.08 -28.44
CA ARG A 354 -19.55 24.69 -29.84
C ARG A 354 -20.42 23.46 -30.13
N GLN A 355 -21.23 23.57 -31.18
CA GLN A 355 -22.03 22.45 -31.69
C GLN A 355 -21.12 21.33 -32.16
N PRO A 356 -21.41 20.07 -31.89
CA PRO A 356 -20.66 18.94 -32.42
C PRO A 356 -20.99 18.75 -33.89
N THR A 357 -19.98 18.84 -34.75
CA THR A 357 -20.06 18.29 -36.10
C THR A 357 -20.17 16.79 -35.99
N GLY A 358 -21.34 16.29 -36.45
CA GLY A 358 -21.63 14.86 -36.38
C GLY A 358 -20.71 14.03 -37.25
N HIS A 359 -19.94 13.16 -36.64
CA HIS A 359 -19.57 11.90 -37.25
C HIS A 359 -20.32 10.79 -36.52
N SER A 360 -21.30 10.25 -37.21
CA SER A 360 -21.99 9.03 -36.81
C SER A 360 -20.96 7.89 -36.75
N ILE A 361 -20.56 7.51 -35.56
CA ILE A 361 -19.90 6.23 -35.34
C ILE A 361 -20.98 5.17 -35.46
N SER A 362 -20.95 4.42 -36.57
CA SER A 362 -21.81 3.27 -36.79
C SER A 362 -21.72 2.34 -35.60
N ARG A 363 -22.87 1.98 -35.02
CA ARG A 363 -22.99 0.87 -34.06
C ARG A 363 -22.56 -0.41 -34.77
N THR A 364 -21.30 -0.79 -34.63
CA THR A 364 -20.90 -2.18 -34.90
C THR A 364 -21.33 -2.95 -33.67
N GLU A 365 -22.37 -3.77 -33.83
CA GLU A 365 -22.66 -4.84 -32.88
C GLU A 365 -21.36 -5.62 -32.64
N SER A 366 -20.81 -5.58 -31.43
CA SER A 366 -19.61 -6.33 -31.10
C SER A 366 -19.94 -7.83 -31.26
N GLN A 367 -19.32 -8.49 -32.22
CA GLN A 367 -19.44 -9.93 -32.33
C GLN A 367 -19.01 -10.60 -31.02
N PRO A 368 -19.72 -11.64 -30.58
CA PRO A 368 -19.33 -12.34 -29.36
C PRO A 368 -17.93 -12.91 -29.50
N TYR A 369 -17.14 -12.81 -28.44
CA TYR A 369 -15.79 -13.38 -28.34
C TYR A 369 -15.94 -14.91 -28.30
N THR A 370 -15.50 -15.59 -29.35
CA THR A 370 -15.71 -17.04 -29.53
C THR A 370 -14.45 -17.89 -29.36
N LYS A 371 -13.36 -17.27 -28.90
CA LYS A 371 -12.05 -17.92 -28.75
C LYS A 371 -11.92 -18.72 -27.45
N SER A 372 -10.93 -19.61 -27.39
CA SER A 372 -10.58 -20.40 -26.20
C SER A 372 -10.00 -19.54 -25.07
N ASN A 373 -9.87 -20.09 -23.85
CA ASN A 373 -9.23 -19.41 -22.73
C ASN A 373 -7.77 -19.02 -23.05
N CYS A 374 -7.04 -19.87 -23.76
CA CYS A 374 -5.67 -19.55 -24.17
C CYS A 374 -5.62 -18.36 -25.13
N ASP A 375 -6.56 -18.28 -26.08
CA ASP A 375 -6.65 -17.11 -26.96
C ASP A 375 -6.96 -15.81 -26.20
N PHE A 376 -7.79 -15.90 -25.18
CA PHE A 376 -8.07 -14.75 -24.30
C PHE A 376 -6.80 -14.27 -23.60
N TRP A 377 -6.01 -15.16 -23.02
CA TRP A 377 -4.75 -14.79 -22.35
C TRP A 377 -3.73 -14.24 -23.34
N ILE A 378 -3.65 -14.82 -24.57
CA ILE A 378 -2.79 -14.29 -25.63
C ILE A 378 -3.22 -12.87 -26.02
N ASP A 379 -4.52 -12.60 -26.16
CA ASP A 379 -4.99 -11.25 -26.49
C ASP A 379 -4.68 -10.25 -25.39
N LEU A 380 -4.75 -10.65 -24.10
CA LEU A 380 -4.32 -9.81 -22.99
C LEU A 380 -2.79 -9.56 -22.98
N ILE A 381 -2.00 -10.57 -23.30
CA ILE A 381 -0.54 -10.43 -23.46
C ILE A 381 -0.20 -9.48 -24.61
N LYS A 382 -0.94 -9.49 -25.72
CA LYS A 382 -0.77 -8.52 -26.82
C LYS A 382 -1.05 -7.08 -26.36
N ILE A 383 -2.04 -6.88 -25.52
CA ILE A 383 -2.31 -5.54 -24.92
C ILE A 383 -1.09 -5.10 -24.11
N ILE A 384 -0.58 -5.95 -23.21
CA ILE A 384 0.60 -5.67 -22.38
C ILE A 384 1.82 -5.40 -23.28
N TRP A 385 2.03 -6.20 -24.32
CA TRP A 385 3.12 -6.01 -25.27
C TRP A 385 3.06 -4.63 -25.96
N ASN A 386 1.87 -4.21 -26.42
CA ASN A 386 1.67 -2.90 -27.01
C ASN A 386 1.95 -1.76 -26.02
N ASP A 387 1.45 -1.89 -24.79
CA ASP A 387 1.67 -0.87 -23.75
C ASP A 387 3.15 -0.75 -23.38
N LEU A 388 3.86 -1.87 -23.30
CA LEU A 388 5.31 -1.89 -23.04
C LEU A 388 6.13 -1.28 -24.18
N THR A 389 5.70 -1.48 -25.44
CA THR A 389 6.35 -0.89 -26.60
C THR A 389 6.21 0.64 -26.60
N ILE A 390 5.04 1.16 -26.24
CA ILE A 390 4.81 2.60 -26.05
C ILE A 390 5.69 3.12 -24.92
N LEU A 391 5.78 2.38 -23.83
CA LEU A 391 6.59 2.74 -22.67
C LEU A 391 8.08 2.78 -23.00
N GLU A 392 8.58 1.82 -23.77
CA GLU A 392 9.97 1.79 -24.24
C GLU A 392 10.31 3.04 -25.05
N ASP A 393 9.41 3.46 -25.95
CA ASP A 393 9.58 4.70 -26.71
C ASP A 393 9.61 5.94 -25.81
N GLN A 394 8.77 6.01 -24.80
CA GLN A 394 8.76 7.11 -23.82
C GLN A 394 10.08 7.18 -23.03
N VAL A 395 10.57 6.03 -22.54
CA VAL A 395 11.86 5.96 -21.82
C VAL A 395 13.02 6.40 -22.73
N ARG A 396 13.00 6.02 -24.00
CA ARG A 396 14.02 6.44 -24.99
C ARG A 396 14.00 7.96 -25.21
N VAL A 397 12.84 8.59 -25.31
CA VAL A 397 12.70 10.05 -25.42
C VAL A 397 13.27 10.75 -24.17
N TYR A 398 12.97 10.22 -22.99
CA TYR A 398 13.48 10.74 -21.73
C TYR A 398 15.01 10.62 -21.62
N GLU A 399 15.57 9.48 -22.01
CA GLU A 399 17.02 9.24 -22.05
C GLU A 399 17.73 10.26 -22.97
N ASN A 400 17.17 10.50 -24.15
CA ASN A 400 17.71 11.50 -25.08
C ASN A 400 17.70 12.92 -24.46
N TYR A 401 16.63 13.26 -23.74
CA TYR A 401 16.55 14.54 -23.06
C TYR A 401 17.63 14.68 -21.96
N LEU A 402 17.82 13.65 -21.12
CA LEU A 402 18.84 13.65 -20.08
C LEU A 402 20.24 13.79 -20.66
N SER A 403 20.50 13.13 -21.79
CA SER A 403 21.76 13.20 -22.48
C SER A 403 22.06 14.60 -23.04
N GLN A 404 21.03 15.28 -23.59
CA GLN A 404 21.14 16.62 -24.16
C GLN A 404 21.36 17.71 -23.09
N ASN A 405 20.89 17.47 -21.85
CA ASN A 405 20.93 18.45 -20.76
C ASN A 405 21.97 18.13 -19.68
N ASP A 406 22.87 17.17 -19.93
CA ASP A 406 23.95 16.72 -19.02
C ASP A 406 23.45 16.26 -17.61
N LEU A 407 22.23 15.75 -17.55
CA LEU A 407 21.58 15.27 -16.31
C LEU A 407 21.86 13.76 -16.12
N ARG A 408 23.08 13.38 -15.73
CA ARG A 408 23.55 11.99 -15.69
C ARG A 408 23.18 11.18 -14.45
N LYS A 409 22.46 11.73 -13.49
CA LYS A 409 22.25 11.08 -12.19
C LYS A 409 21.34 9.85 -12.18
N ASP A 410 20.50 9.66 -13.20
CA ASP A 410 19.49 8.59 -13.22
C ASP A 410 19.73 7.49 -14.28
N VAL A 411 20.93 7.43 -14.85
CA VAL A 411 21.25 6.49 -15.94
C VAL A 411 21.09 5.02 -15.53
N GLU A 412 21.44 4.66 -14.29
CA GLU A 412 21.31 3.28 -13.80
C GLU A 412 19.85 2.85 -13.68
N THR A 413 18.99 3.71 -13.13
CA THR A 413 17.55 3.45 -13.01
C THR A 413 16.91 3.31 -14.39
N ILE A 414 17.26 4.19 -15.34
CA ILE A 414 16.76 4.13 -16.71
C ILE A 414 17.22 2.84 -17.40
N ASN A 415 18.47 2.47 -17.24
CA ASN A 415 19.00 1.22 -17.83
C ASN A 415 18.31 -0.02 -17.22
N TYR A 416 18.03 -0.01 -15.92
CA TYR A 416 17.26 -1.07 -15.30
C TYR A 416 15.84 -1.17 -15.89
N ILE A 417 15.13 -0.03 -16.00
CA ILE A 417 13.77 0.01 -16.56
C ILE A 417 13.78 -0.48 -18.02
N LYS A 418 14.71 -0.01 -18.84
CA LYS A 418 14.86 -0.46 -20.24
C LYS A 418 15.09 -1.97 -20.33
N THR A 419 15.99 -2.50 -19.52
CA THR A 419 16.31 -3.93 -19.49
C THR A 419 15.08 -4.75 -19.08
N GLU A 420 14.35 -4.32 -18.07
CA GLU A 420 13.14 -5.01 -17.62
C GLU A 420 12.02 -4.94 -18.66
N ILE A 421 11.81 -3.80 -19.31
CA ILE A 421 10.84 -3.68 -20.41
C ILE A 421 11.21 -4.64 -21.54
N ALA A 422 12.45 -4.67 -21.99
CA ALA A 422 12.91 -5.55 -23.04
C ALA A 422 12.74 -7.05 -22.68
N ASN A 423 13.02 -7.41 -21.43
CA ASN A 423 12.84 -8.78 -20.95
C ASN A 423 11.35 -9.18 -20.97
N VAL A 424 10.45 -8.30 -20.49
CA VAL A 424 9.01 -8.61 -20.47
C VAL A 424 8.43 -8.64 -21.89
N ILE A 425 8.88 -7.75 -22.80
CA ILE A 425 8.51 -7.79 -24.22
C ILE A 425 8.94 -9.12 -24.85
N THR A 426 10.13 -9.61 -24.52
CA THR A 426 10.64 -10.91 -25.00
C THR A 426 9.76 -12.05 -24.50
N ASP A 427 9.42 -12.06 -23.22
CA ASP A 427 8.52 -13.07 -22.64
C ASP A 427 7.13 -13.03 -23.29
N CYS A 428 6.57 -11.82 -23.53
CA CYS A 428 5.30 -11.64 -24.23
C CYS A 428 5.36 -12.19 -25.66
N THR A 429 6.40 -11.87 -26.42
CA THR A 429 6.62 -12.34 -27.79
C THR A 429 6.71 -13.85 -27.84
N SER A 430 7.47 -14.46 -26.91
CA SER A 430 7.59 -15.92 -26.79
C SER A 430 6.23 -16.59 -26.54
N LEU A 431 5.39 -16.01 -25.70
CA LEU A 431 4.05 -16.53 -25.44
C LEU A 431 3.11 -16.38 -26.65
N ILE A 432 3.14 -15.24 -27.35
CA ILE A 432 2.29 -14.96 -28.51
C ILE A 432 2.60 -15.89 -29.68
N GLU A 433 3.89 -16.18 -29.89
CA GLU A 433 4.36 -17.00 -31.02
C GLU A 433 4.31 -18.52 -30.77
N SER A 434 4.15 -18.92 -29.51
CA SER A 434 4.15 -20.34 -29.14
C SER A 434 2.81 -21.03 -29.50
N THR A 435 2.90 -22.28 -30.00
CA THR A 435 1.74 -23.15 -30.11
C THR A 435 1.53 -23.91 -28.81
N TRP A 436 0.38 -23.74 -28.20
CA TRP A 436 0.08 -24.35 -26.90
C TRP A 436 -0.89 -25.53 -27.05
N GLU A 437 -0.42 -26.72 -26.71
CA GLU A 437 -1.25 -27.91 -26.53
C GLU A 437 -1.88 -27.90 -25.12
N SER A 438 -3.00 -28.59 -24.94
CA SER A 438 -3.75 -28.62 -23.66
C SER A 438 -2.88 -29.05 -22.45
N ALA A 439 -1.90 -29.93 -22.66
CA ALA A 439 -0.97 -30.38 -21.62
C ALA A 439 0.04 -29.28 -21.17
N ALA A 440 0.19 -28.19 -21.92
CA ALA A 440 1.13 -27.12 -21.64
C ALA A 440 0.45 -25.89 -20.99
N VAL A 441 -0.85 -25.93 -20.75
CA VAL A 441 -1.64 -24.81 -20.21
C VAL A 441 -1.08 -24.32 -18.86
N TYR A 442 -0.63 -25.23 -18.01
CA TYR A 442 -0.01 -24.87 -16.73
C TYR A 442 1.26 -24.03 -16.90
N LYS A 443 2.17 -24.44 -17.81
CA LYS A 443 3.38 -23.67 -18.11
C LYS A 443 3.04 -22.29 -18.67
N PHE A 444 2.06 -22.23 -19.59
CA PHE A 444 1.56 -20.99 -20.14
C PHE A 444 1.09 -20.05 -19.03
N ARG A 445 0.22 -20.51 -18.12
CA ARG A 445 -0.29 -19.70 -17.02
C ARG A 445 0.79 -19.23 -16.05
N THR A 446 1.83 -20.04 -15.83
CA THR A 446 2.95 -19.63 -14.97
C THR A 446 3.71 -18.45 -15.59
N VAL A 447 4.02 -18.52 -16.89
CA VAL A 447 4.69 -17.42 -17.59
C VAL A 447 3.77 -16.19 -17.68
N TYR A 448 2.51 -16.39 -18.02
CA TYR A 448 1.48 -15.36 -18.06
C TYR A 448 1.40 -14.59 -16.72
N ARG A 449 1.32 -15.27 -15.59
CA ARG A 449 1.32 -14.66 -14.26
C ARG A 449 2.60 -13.89 -13.96
N THR A 450 3.74 -14.43 -14.38
CA THR A 450 5.03 -13.76 -14.23
C THR A 450 5.07 -12.44 -15.00
N ILE A 451 4.55 -12.44 -16.23
CA ILE A 451 4.42 -11.23 -17.07
C ILE A 451 3.52 -10.20 -16.37
N LEU A 452 2.34 -10.60 -15.86
CA LEU A 452 1.43 -9.69 -15.16
C LEU A 452 2.09 -9.03 -13.93
N LEU A 453 2.82 -9.82 -13.14
CA LEU A 453 3.53 -9.32 -11.95
C LEU A 453 4.64 -8.33 -12.34
N ARG A 454 5.42 -8.64 -13.36
CA ARG A 454 6.50 -7.77 -13.83
C ARG A 454 5.96 -6.49 -14.47
N TYR A 455 4.90 -6.59 -15.26
CA TYR A 455 4.22 -5.43 -15.84
C TYR A 455 3.64 -4.50 -14.76
N GLY A 456 2.96 -5.06 -13.75
CA GLY A 456 2.46 -4.30 -12.62
C GLY A 456 3.58 -3.59 -11.84
N HIS A 457 4.73 -4.25 -11.65
CA HIS A 457 5.90 -3.65 -11.01
C HIS A 457 6.46 -2.49 -11.85
N LEU A 458 6.66 -2.69 -13.16
CA LEU A 458 7.13 -1.64 -14.07
C LEU A 458 6.18 -0.43 -14.08
N SER A 459 4.89 -0.68 -14.14
CA SER A 459 3.87 0.39 -14.10
C SER A 459 3.94 1.19 -12.82
N SER A 460 4.21 0.53 -11.67
CA SER A 460 4.35 1.21 -10.37
C SER A 460 5.62 2.04 -10.25
N LEU A 461 6.73 1.62 -10.87
CA LEU A 461 7.99 2.38 -10.86
C LEU A 461 7.90 3.72 -11.59
N LEU A 462 6.94 3.85 -12.50
CA LEU A 462 6.72 5.06 -13.30
C LEU A 462 5.69 6.01 -12.67
N ASP A 463 5.11 5.64 -11.54
CA ASP A 463 4.08 6.42 -10.84
C ASP A 463 4.65 7.23 -9.67
N TRP A 464 5.78 7.88 -9.89
CA TRP A 464 6.54 8.58 -8.86
C TRP A 464 6.34 10.10 -8.82
N ALA A 465 5.55 10.66 -9.73
CA ALA A 465 5.34 12.10 -9.82
C ALA A 465 3.97 12.54 -9.29
N SER A 466 3.92 13.72 -8.67
CA SER A 466 2.64 14.36 -8.38
C SER A 466 1.92 14.72 -9.69
N PRO A 467 0.58 14.83 -9.68
CA PRO A 467 -0.16 15.21 -10.89
C PRO A 467 0.35 16.49 -11.56
N SER A 468 0.74 17.48 -10.76
CA SER A 468 1.29 18.73 -11.27
C SER A 468 2.68 18.55 -11.89
N TYR A 469 3.50 17.68 -11.29
CA TYR A 469 4.83 17.36 -11.79
C TYR A 469 4.76 16.51 -13.07
N ASP A 470 3.84 15.54 -13.10
CA ASP A 470 3.58 14.69 -14.26
C ASP A 470 3.13 15.51 -15.48
N GLN A 471 2.24 16.48 -15.29
CA GLN A 471 1.85 17.42 -16.33
C GLN A 471 3.03 18.26 -16.85
N SER A 472 3.89 18.70 -15.95
CA SER A 472 5.09 19.46 -16.32
C SER A 472 6.07 18.58 -17.07
N LEU A 473 6.28 17.33 -16.66
CA LEU A 473 7.11 16.36 -17.38
C LEU A 473 6.54 16.03 -18.75
N ASP A 474 5.24 15.74 -18.85
CA ASP A 474 4.57 15.43 -20.11
C ASP A 474 4.69 16.61 -21.10
N ALA A 475 4.48 17.85 -20.62
CA ALA A 475 4.65 19.04 -21.44
C ALA A 475 6.11 19.33 -21.84
N MET A 476 7.06 19.11 -20.92
CA MET A 476 8.48 19.42 -21.14
C MET A 476 9.21 18.34 -21.94
N PHE A 477 8.91 17.05 -21.73
CA PHE A 477 9.75 15.96 -22.21
C PHE A 477 9.09 15.13 -23.33
N PHE A 478 7.79 14.91 -23.30
CA PHE A 478 7.12 14.02 -24.23
C PHE A 478 6.39 14.72 -25.39
N ASN A 479 6.11 16.02 -25.28
CA ASN A 479 5.48 16.82 -26.34
C ASN A 479 6.16 18.17 -26.55
N PRO A 480 7.46 18.22 -26.93
CA PRO A 480 8.16 19.48 -27.12
C PRO A 480 7.58 20.34 -28.26
N SER A 481 6.82 19.75 -29.21
CA SER A 481 6.18 20.46 -30.30
C SER A 481 4.88 21.19 -29.92
N GLU A 482 4.23 20.81 -28.83
CA GLU A 482 3.03 21.47 -28.31
C GLU A 482 3.33 22.70 -27.44
N GLN A 483 4.59 22.91 -27.07
CA GLN A 483 5.01 24.03 -26.20
C GLN A 483 4.91 25.42 -26.89
N ALA A 484 4.81 25.49 -28.22
CA ALA A 484 4.81 26.75 -28.93
C ALA A 484 3.42 27.44 -28.97
N GLY A 485 2.74 27.57 -27.82
CA GLY A 485 1.58 28.43 -27.72
C GLY A 485 0.37 27.94 -26.91
N ASN A 486 0.37 26.73 -26.38
CA ASN A 486 -0.77 26.23 -25.58
C ASN A 486 -0.45 26.22 -24.10
N MET A 487 -1.30 26.89 -23.31
CA MET A 487 -1.30 26.79 -21.86
C MET A 487 -1.42 25.32 -21.46
N VAL A 488 -0.58 24.86 -20.54
CA VAL A 488 -0.71 23.55 -19.89
C VAL A 488 -2.12 23.51 -19.28
N ASN A 489 -2.98 22.67 -19.83
CA ASN A 489 -4.34 22.50 -19.31
C ASN A 489 -4.25 21.80 -17.96
N TYR A 490 -4.62 22.52 -16.92
CA TYR A 490 -4.71 21.97 -15.58
C TYR A 490 -5.87 20.97 -15.52
N ASP A 491 -5.57 19.67 -15.44
CA ASP A 491 -6.53 18.56 -15.60
C ASP A 491 -7.67 18.58 -14.56
N ARG A 492 -7.53 19.32 -13.47
CA ARG A 492 -8.60 19.53 -12.49
C ARG A 492 -9.91 20.02 -13.12
N PHE A 493 -9.85 20.70 -14.26
CA PHE A 493 -11.02 21.20 -14.98
C PHE A 493 -11.55 20.25 -16.05
N GLY A 494 -10.87 19.11 -16.24
CA GLY A 494 -11.17 18.15 -17.28
C GLY A 494 -10.36 18.38 -18.56
N SER A 495 -9.81 17.31 -19.11
CA SER A 495 -9.05 17.31 -20.37
C SER A 495 -9.83 16.60 -21.48
N LEU A 496 -9.37 16.78 -22.71
CA LEU A 496 -9.92 16.03 -23.85
C LEU A 496 -9.66 14.52 -23.70
N ASP A 497 -8.50 14.16 -23.17
CA ASP A 497 -8.12 12.76 -22.92
C ASP A 497 -9.01 12.13 -21.86
N LEU A 498 -9.31 12.85 -20.79
CA LEU A 498 -10.27 12.40 -19.76
C LEU A 498 -11.64 12.16 -20.38
N ARG A 499 -12.11 13.05 -21.24
CA ARG A 499 -13.41 12.86 -21.89
C ARG A 499 -13.46 11.67 -22.82
N LYS A 500 -12.39 11.43 -23.60
CA LYS A 500 -12.25 10.23 -24.44
C LYS A 500 -12.23 8.96 -23.59
N PHE A 501 -11.50 8.99 -22.49
CA PHE A 501 -11.41 7.88 -21.54
C PHE A 501 -12.78 7.55 -20.94
N GLU A 502 -13.53 8.55 -20.49
CA GLU A 502 -14.88 8.38 -19.95
C GLU A 502 -15.84 7.77 -20.98
N LEU A 503 -15.76 8.19 -22.24
CA LEU A 503 -16.56 7.62 -23.32
C LEU A 503 -16.18 6.16 -23.62
N ASN A 504 -14.89 5.82 -23.58
CA ASN A 504 -14.42 4.46 -23.75
C ASN A 504 -14.89 3.54 -22.62
N LEU A 505 -14.85 4.01 -21.38
CA LEU A 505 -15.37 3.26 -20.23
C LEU A 505 -16.90 3.01 -20.34
N MET A 506 -17.64 3.99 -20.83
CA MET A 506 -19.08 3.81 -21.11
C MET A 506 -19.35 2.72 -22.15
N ASP A 507 -18.56 2.69 -23.21
CA ASP A 507 -18.65 1.63 -24.24
C ASP A 507 -18.32 0.25 -23.65
N ILE A 508 -17.21 0.13 -22.90
CA ILE A 508 -16.80 -1.11 -22.22
C ILE A 508 -17.91 -1.65 -21.31
N LEU A 509 -18.53 -0.79 -20.52
CA LEU A 509 -19.59 -1.16 -19.58
C LEU A 509 -20.96 -1.30 -20.25
N GLY A 510 -21.13 -0.77 -21.46
CA GLY A 510 -22.39 -0.85 -22.23
C GLY A 510 -23.44 0.17 -21.82
N PHE A 511 -23.00 1.34 -21.39
CA PHE A 511 -23.90 2.46 -21.12
C PHE A 511 -24.00 3.41 -22.32
N ASP A 512 -25.19 3.92 -22.58
CA ASP A 512 -25.41 4.82 -23.73
C ASP A 512 -24.88 6.23 -23.44
N SER A 513 -23.81 6.60 -24.15
CA SER A 513 -23.21 7.92 -24.03
C SER A 513 -24.08 9.05 -24.61
N ALA A 514 -25.18 8.79 -25.31
CA ALA A 514 -26.08 9.81 -25.83
C ALA A 514 -26.91 10.45 -24.69
N GLY A 515 -27.40 9.61 -23.76
CA GLY A 515 -28.26 10.03 -22.64
C GLY A 515 -27.55 10.20 -21.31
N LEU A 516 -26.37 9.60 -21.16
CA LEU A 516 -25.66 9.48 -19.89
C LEU A 516 -24.32 10.20 -19.90
N ALA A 517 -23.80 10.50 -18.70
CA ALA A 517 -22.49 11.05 -18.47
C ALA A 517 -21.76 10.22 -17.41
N LEU A 518 -20.52 9.82 -17.70
CA LEU A 518 -19.61 9.14 -16.79
C LEU A 518 -18.56 10.12 -16.27
N PHE A 519 -18.25 10.00 -14.99
CA PHE A 519 -17.21 10.74 -14.29
C PHE A 519 -16.18 9.78 -13.72
N ALA A 520 -15.02 9.72 -14.34
CA ALA A 520 -13.88 8.96 -13.82
C ALA A 520 -13.21 9.73 -12.68
N THR A 521 -12.83 9.00 -11.63
CA THR A 521 -12.27 9.52 -10.38
C THR A 521 -11.05 8.72 -9.95
N SER A 522 -10.28 9.28 -9.02
CA SER A 522 -9.05 8.68 -8.51
C SER A 522 -9.24 7.39 -7.71
N SER A 523 -10.47 7.04 -7.29
CA SER A 523 -10.81 5.78 -6.60
C SER A 523 -12.32 5.58 -6.53
N GLY A 524 -12.78 4.36 -6.17
CA GLY A 524 -14.19 4.10 -5.89
C GLY A 524 -14.74 4.99 -4.77
N GLN A 525 -13.94 5.22 -3.73
CA GLN A 525 -14.30 6.15 -2.64
C GLN A 525 -14.43 7.59 -3.12
N ALA A 526 -13.57 8.02 -4.04
CA ALA A 526 -13.65 9.33 -4.66
C ALA A 526 -14.92 9.47 -5.54
N ALA A 527 -15.39 8.40 -6.17
CA ALA A 527 -16.67 8.39 -6.88
C ALA A 527 -17.84 8.59 -5.90
N PHE A 528 -17.83 7.92 -4.76
CA PHE A 528 -18.86 8.11 -3.74
C PHE A 528 -18.83 9.51 -3.14
N GLN A 529 -17.66 10.11 -2.93
CA GLN A 529 -17.52 11.49 -2.43
C GLN A 529 -18.19 12.53 -3.34
N ILE A 530 -18.16 12.31 -4.65
CA ILE A 530 -18.91 13.18 -5.58
C ILE A 530 -20.42 13.04 -5.37
N ILE A 531 -20.89 11.80 -5.18
CA ILE A 531 -22.29 11.48 -4.94
C ILE A 531 -22.75 12.13 -3.63
N GLU A 532 -22.02 11.92 -2.56
CA GLU A 532 -22.29 12.53 -1.26
C GLU A 532 -22.36 14.07 -1.37
N SER A 533 -21.37 14.69 -1.98
CA SER A 533 -21.34 16.15 -2.19
C SER A 533 -22.55 16.64 -3.00
N PHE A 534 -23.01 15.87 -3.98
CA PHE A 534 -24.20 16.17 -4.76
C PHE A 534 -25.46 16.03 -3.90
N LEU A 535 -25.63 14.91 -3.22
CA LEU A 535 -26.80 14.64 -2.38
C LEU A 535 -26.97 15.70 -1.28
N LEU A 536 -25.90 16.08 -0.60
CA LEU A 536 -25.92 17.09 0.45
C LEU A 536 -26.29 18.49 -0.06
N ARG A 537 -25.94 18.83 -1.27
CA ARG A 537 -26.13 20.18 -1.82
C ARG A 537 -27.43 20.35 -2.58
N GLU A 538 -27.94 19.29 -3.18
CA GLU A 538 -29.04 19.40 -4.15
C GLU A 538 -30.24 18.51 -3.81
N VAL A 539 -30.08 17.50 -2.93
CA VAL A 539 -31.15 16.56 -2.60
C VAL A 539 -31.61 16.71 -1.15
N PHE A 540 -30.70 16.67 -0.19
CA PHE A 540 -31.00 16.78 1.24
C PHE A 540 -31.24 18.23 1.71
N ILE A 541 -32.00 19.02 0.95
CA ILE A 541 -32.27 20.44 1.29
C ILE A 541 -33.37 20.54 2.35
N ASN A 542 -34.46 19.82 2.16
CA ASN A 542 -35.64 19.89 3.02
C ASN A 542 -35.94 18.59 3.76
N ILE A 543 -35.56 17.45 3.19
CA ILE A 543 -35.77 16.13 3.73
C ILE A 543 -34.40 15.47 3.80
N ASN A 544 -34.01 15.03 4.99
CA ASN A 544 -32.68 14.48 5.28
C ASN A 544 -32.73 12.98 5.67
N ILE A 545 -33.73 12.27 5.15
CA ILE A 545 -33.95 10.83 5.42
C ILE A 545 -33.51 10.02 4.19
N TYR A 546 -32.68 9.02 4.43
CA TYR A 546 -32.32 8.03 3.42
C TYR A 546 -32.57 6.61 3.91
N THR A 547 -32.85 5.69 2.99
CA THR A 547 -32.98 4.26 3.24
C THR A 547 -31.81 3.52 2.61
N TYR A 548 -31.27 2.50 3.27
CA TYR A 548 -30.31 1.57 2.67
C TYR A 548 -30.79 0.11 2.84
N VAL A 549 -30.66 -0.64 1.74
CA VAL A 549 -31.11 -2.03 1.68
C VAL A 549 -29.98 -2.94 2.17
N ASN A 550 -30.27 -3.74 3.20
CA ASN A 550 -29.35 -4.68 3.81
C ASN A 550 -28.04 -4.03 4.28
N TYR A 551 -27.02 -4.00 3.42
CA TYR A 551 -25.72 -3.38 3.68
C TYR A 551 -25.19 -2.73 2.41
N VAL A 552 -24.88 -1.45 2.50
CA VAL A 552 -24.10 -0.71 1.53
C VAL A 552 -22.61 -0.98 1.81
N TYR A 553 -21.77 -0.81 0.82
CA TYR A 553 -20.32 -0.91 1.00
C TYR A 553 -19.87 -0.03 2.19
N PHE A 554 -19.15 -0.64 3.14
CA PHE A 554 -18.97 -0.06 4.49
C PHE A 554 -18.30 1.32 4.49
N GLU A 555 -17.33 1.58 3.61
CA GLU A 555 -16.66 2.89 3.54
C GLU A 555 -17.62 3.98 3.04
N ALA A 556 -18.51 3.66 2.09
CA ALA A 556 -19.57 4.58 1.64
C ALA A 556 -20.60 4.80 2.75
N PHE A 557 -20.95 3.75 3.47
CA PHE A 557 -21.87 3.83 4.62
C PHE A 557 -21.28 4.67 5.76
N GLU A 558 -20.01 4.47 6.13
CA GLU A 558 -19.36 5.27 7.18
C GLU A 558 -19.33 6.75 6.83
N GLN A 559 -19.08 7.11 5.56
CA GLN A 559 -19.12 8.51 5.12
C GLN A 559 -20.49 9.14 5.36
N ILE A 560 -21.55 8.53 4.85
CA ILE A 560 -22.88 9.14 4.91
C ILE A 560 -23.51 9.05 6.31
N SER A 561 -23.27 7.97 7.04
CA SER A 561 -23.80 7.75 8.41
C SER A 561 -23.11 8.61 9.47
N SER A 562 -21.90 9.08 9.21
CA SER A 562 -21.18 10.00 10.11
C SER A 562 -21.71 11.45 10.07
N LEU A 563 -22.61 11.76 9.14
CA LEU A 563 -23.18 13.10 9.00
C LEU A 563 -24.36 13.31 9.98
N PRO A 564 -24.21 14.13 11.01
CA PRO A 564 -25.20 14.25 12.10
C PRO A 564 -26.54 14.86 11.65
N THR A 565 -26.58 15.44 10.46
CA THR A 565 -27.78 16.06 9.88
C THR A 565 -28.66 15.08 9.11
N LEU A 566 -28.15 13.87 8.81
CA LEU A 566 -28.86 12.86 8.04
C LEU A 566 -29.41 11.74 8.94
N THR A 567 -30.57 11.22 8.60
CA THR A 567 -31.20 10.07 9.25
C THR A 567 -31.20 8.87 8.32
N GLY A 568 -30.36 7.88 8.60
CA GLY A 568 -30.26 6.64 7.84
C GLY A 568 -31.19 5.56 8.41
N LEU A 569 -32.02 4.98 7.58
CA LEU A 569 -32.95 3.91 7.93
C LEU A 569 -32.55 2.60 7.22
N LYS A 570 -32.32 1.55 8.00
CA LYS A 570 -31.99 0.23 7.47
C LYS A 570 -33.26 -0.54 7.09
N PHE A 571 -33.33 -0.96 5.84
CA PHE A 571 -34.28 -1.98 5.40
C PHE A 571 -33.57 -3.33 5.34
N SER A 572 -34.00 -4.27 6.19
CA SER A 572 -33.45 -5.63 6.26
C SER A 572 -34.41 -6.58 5.56
N GLY A 573 -34.14 -6.90 4.30
CA GLY A 573 -34.99 -7.79 3.49
C GLY A 573 -34.64 -7.72 2.02
N ASN A 574 -35.20 -8.64 1.25
CA ASN A 574 -34.98 -8.75 -0.19
C ASN A 574 -36.27 -8.53 -1.00
N SER A 575 -37.38 -8.20 -0.34
CA SER A 575 -38.68 -7.97 -0.97
C SER A 575 -38.81 -6.55 -1.52
N PRO A 576 -38.86 -6.33 -2.83
CA PRO A 576 -39.09 -5.02 -3.42
C PRO A 576 -40.42 -4.37 -2.98
N GLN A 577 -41.47 -5.17 -2.79
CA GLN A 577 -42.75 -4.66 -2.32
C GLN A 577 -42.67 -4.07 -0.89
N GLU A 578 -41.99 -4.79 0.00
CA GLU A 578 -41.79 -4.32 1.39
C GLU A 578 -40.88 -3.09 1.44
N LEU A 579 -39.87 -3.02 0.56
CA LEU A 579 -39.04 -1.83 0.45
C LEU A 579 -39.86 -0.59 0.03
N ILE A 580 -40.75 -0.75 -0.95
CA ILE A 580 -41.60 0.38 -1.38
C ILE A 580 -42.43 0.88 -0.20
N LEU A 581 -43.12 -0.01 0.52
CA LEU A 581 -43.92 0.37 1.68
C LEU A 581 -43.05 1.06 2.75
N PHE A 582 -41.88 0.51 3.04
CA PHE A 582 -40.97 1.07 4.02
C PHE A 582 -40.48 2.49 3.63
N VAL A 583 -40.15 2.71 2.35
CA VAL A 583 -39.72 4.03 1.84
C VAL A 583 -40.84 5.06 1.89
N GLU A 584 -42.08 4.65 1.54
CA GLU A 584 -43.25 5.53 1.60
C GLU A 584 -43.64 5.90 3.04
N GLU A 585 -43.66 4.95 3.94
CA GLU A 585 -43.95 5.19 5.37
C GLU A 585 -42.95 6.14 6.04
N ASN A 586 -41.69 6.03 5.68
CA ASN A 586 -40.62 6.83 6.31
C ASN A 586 -40.26 8.10 5.56
N GLY A 587 -40.79 8.33 4.37
CA GLY A 587 -40.55 9.53 3.59
C GLY A 587 -39.11 9.70 3.08
N SER A 588 -38.39 8.59 2.84
CA SER A 588 -37.01 8.64 2.36
C SER A 588 -36.94 9.21 0.94
N VAL A 589 -35.98 10.11 0.71
CA VAL A 589 -35.76 10.75 -0.59
C VAL A 589 -34.57 10.15 -1.36
N VAL A 590 -33.68 9.42 -0.66
CA VAL A 590 -32.54 8.70 -1.24
C VAL A 590 -32.60 7.25 -0.78
N ILE A 591 -32.45 6.33 -1.72
CA ILE A 591 -32.43 4.91 -1.49
C ILE A 591 -31.10 4.34 -2.01
N PHE A 592 -30.35 3.65 -1.15
CA PHE A 592 -29.17 2.90 -1.53
C PHE A 592 -29.56 1.42 -1.65
N ALA A 593 -29.47 0.85 -2.85
CA ALA A 593 -29.84 -0.53 -3.11
C ALA A 593 -28.86 -1.22 -4.06
N ASP A 594 -27.88 -1.89 -3.49
CA ASP A 594 -26.89 -2.63 -4.25
C ASP A 594 -27.52 -3.93 -4.79
N PRO A 595 -27.27 -4.31 -6.07
CA PRO A 595 -27.78 -5.56 -6.64
C PRO A 595 -27.33 -6.79 -5.86
N ILE A 596 -26.12 -6.76 -5.30
CA ILE A 596 -25.57 -7.79 -4.42
C ILE A 596 -24.96 -7.10 -3.21
N SER A 597 -25.44 -7.44 -2.04
CA SER A 597 -24.82 -6.98 -0.79
C SER A 597 -23.55 -7.79 -0.50
N ASN A 598 -22.44 -7.09 -0.21
CA ASN A 598 -21.14 -7.72 0.08
C ASN A 598 -21.05 -8.23 1.52
N ILE A 599 -21.94 -9.12 1.88
CA ILE A 599 -22.02 -9.79 3.18
C ILE A 599 -22.06 -11.31 2.99
N SER A 600 -22.04 -12.06 4.08
CA SER A 600 -22.21 -13.51 4.02
C SER A 600 -23.49 -13.90 3.27
N GLY A 601 -23.41 -14.95 2.47
CA GLY A 601 -24.52 -15.41 1.63
C GLY A 601 -24.70 -14.60 0.35
N LEU A 602 -24.07 -13.43 0.18
CA LEU A 602 -24.23 -12.54 -0.98
C LEU A 602 -25.71 -12.34 -1.37
N PRO A 603 -26.56 -11.81 -0.48
CA PRO A 603 -27.97 -11.64 -0.78
C PRO A 603 -28.15 -10.70 -1.99
N VAL A 604 -29.06 -11.09 -2.85
CA VAL A 604 -29.41 -10.40 -4.09
C VAL A 604 -30.67 -9.57 -3.88
N PHE A 605 -30.66 -8.34 -4.37
CA PHE A 605 -31.83 -7.48 -4.41
C PHE A 605 -32.34 -7.34 -5.87
N ASP A 606 -33.61 -7.67 -6.11
CA ASP A 606 -34.22 -7.69 -7.43
C ASP A 606 -34.68 -6.30 -7.88
N LEU A 607 -33.80 -5.56 -8.55
CA LEU A 607 -34.05 -4.23 -9.10
C LEU A 607 -35.09 -4.27 -10.24
N ILE A 608 -35.22 -5.38 -10.98
CA ILE A 608 -36.21 -5.51 -12.07
C ILE A 608 -37.62 -5.59 -11.51
N SER A 609 -37.80 -6.43 -10.49
CA SER A 609 -39.09 -6.50 -9.79
C SER A 609 -39.44 -5.18 -9.08
N LEU A 610 -38.45 -4.49 -8.52
CA LEU A 610 -38.67 -3.15 -7.98
C LEU A 610 -39.21 -2.19 -9.05
N ALA A 611 -38.56 -2.11 -10.20
CA ALA A 611 -38.99 -1.21 -11.27
C ALA A 611 -40.41 -1.51 -11.77
N ARG A 612 -40.77 -2.82 -11.89
CA ARG A 612 -42.13 -3.22 -12.28
C ARG A 612 -43.18 -2.79 -11.24
N LEU A 613 -42.90 -2.98 -9.97
CA LEU A 613 -43.83 -2.60 -8.90
C LEU A 613 -43.98 -1.08 -8.80
N LEU A 614 -42.94 -0.32 -9.10
CA LEU A 614 -42.97 1.15 -9.13
C LEU A 614 -43.87 1.73 -10.23
N GLU A 615 -44.41 0.94 -11.17
CA GLU A 615 -45.41 1.41 -12.11
C GLU A 615 -46.67 1.96 -11.41
N ASN A 616 -46.95 1.52 -10.18
CA ASN A 616 -48.08 1.93 -9.36
C ASN A 616 -47.74 3.01 -8.31
N TYR A 617 -46.53 3.50 -8.31
CA TYR A 617 -46.01 4.48 -7.34
C TYR A 617 -45.32 5.62 -8.08
N ASP A 618 -45.18 6.79 -7.44
CA ASP A 618 -44.41 7.89 -7.98
C ASP A 618 -43.13 8.14 -7.20
N TRP A 619 -42.03 7.70 -7.77
CA TRP A 619 -40.68 7.91 -7.25
C TRP A 619 -39.85 8.90 -8.09
N SER A 620 -40.49 9.69 -8.96
CA SER A 620 -39.83 10.64 -9.86
C SER A 620 -38.97 11.69 -9.11
N GLU A 621 -39.31 12.00 -7.86
CA GLU A 621 -38.53 12.91 -7.01
C GLU A 621 -37.53 12.19 -6.08
N LYS A 622 -37.54 10.88 -6.04
CA LYS A 622 -36.60 10.07 -5.23
C LYS A 622 -35.33 9.73 -6.03
N TRP A 623 -34.26 9.45 -5.31
CA TRP A 623 -32.99 9.05 -5.87
C TRP A 623 -32.68 7.59 -5.50
N LEU A 624 -32.26 6.81 -6.48
CA LEU A 624 -31.78 5.45 -6.27
C LEU A 624 -30.29 5.41 -6.59
N VAL A 625 -29.47 5.13 -5.59
CA VAL A 625 -28.01 5.04 -5.67
C VAL A 625 -27.62 3.55 -5.66
N ILE A 626 -26.83 3.13 -6.66
CA ILE A 626 -26.51 1.73 -6.92
C ILE A 626 -25.01 1.56 -7.03
N ASP A 627 -24.41 0.73 -6.15
CA ASP A 627 -23.05 0.24 -6.31
C ASP A 627 -23.02 -0.98 -7.25
N GLY A 628 -22.46 -0.79 -8.43
CA GLY A 628 -22.30 -1.84 -9.44
C GLY A 628 -21.01 -2.66 -9.31
N THR A 629 -20.17 -2.40 -8.33
CA THR A 629 -18.78 -2.93 -8.25
C THR A 629 -18.70 -4.45 -8.37
N ILE A 630 -19.63 -5.21 -7.77
CA ILE A 630 -19.58 -6.69 -7.77
C ILE A 630 -19.94 -7.27 -9.13
N ILE A 631 -20.79 -6.59 -9.90
CA ILE A 631 -21.26 -7.06 -11.21
C ILE A 631 -20.77 -6.19 -12.38
N SER A 632 -20.07 -5.11 -12.15
CA SER A 632 -19.38 -4.22 -13.10
C SER A 632 -19.97 -4.20 -14.52
N GLY A 633 -21.04 -3.39 -14.74
CA GLY A 633 -21.74 -3.32 -16.02
C GLY A 633 -22.58 -4.56 -16.39
N GLY A 634 -22.71 -5.57 -15.52
CA GLY A 634 -23.58 -6.74 -15.72
C GLY A 634 -25.07 -6.42 -15.69
N LEU A 635 -25.41 -5.25 -15.22
CA LEU A 635 -26.75 -4.70 -15.12
C LEU A 635 -26.73 -3.23 -15.56
N ASN A 636 -27.74 -2.80 -16.34
CA ASN A 636 -27.90 -1.39 -16.69
C ASN A 636 -29.17 -0.81 -16.01
N PRO A 637 -29.03 -0.12 -14.85
CA PRO A 637 -30.18 0.39 -14.12
C PRO A 637 -30.92 1.52 -14.87
N PHE A 638 -30.27 2.23 -15.79
CA PHE A 638 -30.91 3.31 -16.58
C PHE A 638 -31.88 2.75 -17.61
N LEU A 639 -31.74 1.48 -18.02
CA LEU A 639 -32.71 0.79 -18.88
C LEU A 639 -33.84 0.15 -18.07
N ILE A 640 -33.58 -0.20 -16.81
CA ILE A 640 -34.54 -0.79 -15.91
C ILE A 640 -35.52 0.28 -15.39
N PHE A 641 -34.98 1.43 -15.01
CA PHE A 641 -35.76 2.55 -14.45
C PHE A 641 -35.91 3.67 -15.50
N ASP A 642 -36.60 3.36 -16.60
CA ASP A 642 -36.73 4.25 -17.77
C ASP A 642 -38.04 5.03 -17.80
N LYS A 643 -38.99 4.77 -16.88
CA LYS A 643 -40.30 5.42 -16.85
C LYS A 643 -40.28 6.75 -16.10
N LEU A 644 -41.22 7.62 -16.37
CA LEU A 644 -41.30 8.97 -15.80
C LEU A 644 -41.51 8.99 -14.27
N ASN A 645 -42.23 7.99 -13.77
CA ASN A 645 -42.50 7.82 -12.34
C ASN A 645 -41.41 7.05 -11.59
N HIS A 646 -40.37 6.60 -12.28
CA HIS A 646 -39.24 5.89 -11.67
C HIS A 646 -38.26 6.86 -11.02
N PRO A 647 -37.40 6.39 -10.05
CA PRO A 647 -36.44 7.24 -9.36
C PRO A 647 -35.32 7.70 -10.30
N LYS A 648 -34.71 8.83 -9.93
CA LYS A 648 -33.50 9.33 -10.55
C LYS A 648 -32.32 8.43 -10.15
N ILE A 649 -31.55 7.95 -11.13
CA ILE A 649 -30.50 6.95 -10.90
C ILE A 649 -29.12 7.60 -10.79
N ILE A 650 -28.37 7.17 -9.78
CA ILE A 650 -26.93 7.34 -9.68
C ILE A 650 -26.32 5.92 -9.63
N TYR A 651 -25.47 5.61 -10.61
CA TYR A 651 -24.70 4.37 -10.64
C TYR A 651 -23.25 4.69 -10.38
N TYR A 652 -22.58 3.92 -9.52
CA TYR A 652 -21.15 4.06 -9.31
C TYR A 652 -20.49 2.68 -9.12
N GLU A 653 -19.17 2.62 -9.35
CA GLU A 653 -18.38 1.42 -9.07
C GLU A 653 -16.89 1.72 -8.88
N SER A 654 -16.20 0.80 -8.23
CA SER A 654 -14.75 0.79 -8.12
C SER A 654 -14.14 0.19 -9.40
N GLY A 655 -13.56 1.03 -10.26
CA GLY A 655 -12.85 0.60 -11.45
C GLY A 655 -11.50 -0.09 -11.18
N SER A 656 -11.10 -0.19 -9.90
CA SER A 656 -9.91 -0.96 -9.48
C SER A 656 -10.16 -2.47 -9.39
N LYS A 657 -11.36 -2.95 -9.71
CA LYS A 657 -11.74 -4.37 -9.58
C LYS A 657 -11.68 -5.07 -10.93
N TYR A 658 -12.76 -5.08 -11.69
CA TYR A 658 -12.88 -5.86 -12.92
C TYR A 658 -12.41 -5.13 -14.18
N ILE A 659 -12.63 -3.81 -14.23
CA ILE A 659 -12.41 -3.00 -15.43
C ILE A 659 -10.97 -3.02 -15.93
N GLN A 660 -10.00 -3.24 -15.04
CA GLN A 660 -8.58 -3.34 -15.40
C GLN A 660 -8.14 -4.76 -15.81
N LEU A 661 -9.06 -5.64 -16.13
CA LEU A 661 -8.80 -7.02 -16.57
C LEU A 661 -7.89 -7.83 -15.61
N GLY A 662 -7.94 -7.55 -14.31
CA GLY A 662 -7.13 -8.24 -13.30
C GLY A 662 -5.69 -7.73 -13.16
N LEU A 663 -5.30 -6.70 -13.88
CA LEU A 663 -3.96 -6.12 -13.86
C LEU A 663 -3.68 -5.27 -12.61
N ASP A 664 -4.72 -4.71 -11.98
CA ASP A 664 -4.63 -3.86 -10.76
C ASP A 664 -3.56 -2.77 -10.86
N ILE A 665 -3.54 -2.07 -11.97
CA ILE A 665 -2.48 -1.09 -12.32
C ILE A 665 -2.62 0.18 -11.50
N GLN A 666 -3.89 0.60 -11.23
CA GLN A 666 -4.17 1.88 -10.61
C GLN A 666 -5.50 1.93 -9.87
N MET A 667 -5.62 2.92 -9.00
CA MET A 667 -6.91 3.25 -8.39
C MET A 667 -7.80 3.97 -9.41
N LEU A 668 -9.06 3.55 -9.49
CA LEU A 668 -10.07 4.12 -10.39
C LEU A 668 -11.44 3.99 -9.76
N GLY A 669 -12.26 5.01 -9.90
CA GLY A 669 -13.69 4.98 -9.59
C GLY A 669 -14.50 5.60 -10.70
N LEU A 670 -15.75 5.19 -10.81
CA LEU A 670 -16.68 5.63 -11.82
C LEU A 670 -18.00 6.07 -11.18
N CYS A 671 -18.55 7.16 -11.70
CA CYS A 671 -19.92 7.58 -11.37
C CYS A 671 -20.66 7.92 -12.66
N ILE A 672 -21.85 7.37 -12.86
CA ILE A 672 -22.69 7.55 -14.06
C ILE A 672 -24.04 8.13 -13.67
N VAL A 673 -24.47 9.17 -14.38
CA VAL A 673 -25.75 9.83 -14.20
C VAL A 673 -26.35 10.25 -15.53
N LYS A 674 -27.63 10.62 -15.56
CA LYS A 674 -28.23 11.25 -16.75
C LYS A 674 -27.53 12.58 -17.05
N LYS A 675 -27.43 12.96 -18.33
CA LYS A 675 -26.74 14.18 -18.78
C LYS A 675 -27.29 15.48 -18.18
N GLU A 676 -28.54 15.52 -17.79
CA GLU A 676 -29.13 16.67 -17.12
C GLU A 676 -28.44 17.05 -15.82
N TYR A 677 -27.85 16.07 -15.11
CA TYR A 677 -27.09 16.27 -13.86
C TYR A 677 -25.59 16.44 -14.09
N ALA A 678 -25.10 16.30 -15.33
CA ALA A 678 -23.68 16.28 -15.65
C ALA A 678 -22.93 17.53 -15.18
N THR A 679 -23.53 18.71 -15.30
CA THR A 679 -22.91 19.97 -14.87
C THR A 679 -22.66 19.99 -13.36
N SER A 680 -23.62 19.52 -12.58
CA SER A 680 -23.53 19.45 -11.13
C SER A 680 -22.46 18.45 -10.68
N PHE A 681 -22.44 17.26 -11.27
CA PHE A 681 -21.45 16.23 -10.99
C PHE A 681 -20.04 16.67 -11.39
N ALA A 682 -19.85 17.31 -12.54
CA ALA A 682 -18.57 17.88 -12.96
C ALA A 682 -18.05 18.95 -11.97
N LYS A 683 -18.95 19.82 -11.49
CA LYS A 683 -18.64 20.84 -10.47
C LYS A 683 -18.22 20.18 -9.15
N ASN A 684 -18.94 19.16 -8.69
CA ASN A 684 -18.64 18.46 -7.46
C ASN A 684 -17.31 17.69 -7.57
N ARG A 685 -17.04 16.97 -8.67
CA ARG A 685 -15.74 16.30 -8.92
C ARG A 685 -14.58 17.29 -8.86
N ARG A 686 -14.70 18.42 -9.49
CA ARG A 686 -13.69 19.49 -9.43
C ARG A 686 -13.46 20.01 -8.02
N ASN A 687 -14.56 20.28 -7.29
CA ASN A 687 -14.50 20.89 -5.96
C ASN A 687 -13.95 19.92 -4.90
N THR A 688 -14.19 18.63 -5.03
CA THR A 688 -13.66 17.59 -4.15
C THR A 688 -12.23 17.19 -4.50
N GLY A 689 -11.71 17.60 -5.66
CA GLY A 689 -10.37 17.26 -6.11
C GLY A 689 -10.19 15.78 -6.49
N THR A 690 -11.28 15.10 -6.85
CA THR A 690 -11.31 13.65 -7.11
C THR A 690 -11.07 13.28 -8.57
N VAL A 691 -10.65 14.22 -9.41
CA VAL A 691 -10.37 13.98 -10.84
C VAL A 691 -9.19 12.99 -10.98
N ILE A 692 -9.32 12.01 -11.86
CA ILE A 692 -8.22 11.13 -12.23
C ILE A 692 -7.18 11.87 -13.08
N TYR A 693 -5.91 11.54 -12.92
CA TYR A 693 -4.83 12.20 -13.64
C TYR A 693 -4.64 11.65 -15.05
N LYS A 694 -3.98 12.43 -15.90
CA LYS A 694 -3.65 12.04 -17.27
C LYS A 694 -2.71 10.83 -17.34
N SER A 695 -1.73 10.72 -16.46
CA SER A 695 -0.85 9.56 -16.37
C SER A 695 -1.61 8.27 -16.05
N ALA A 696 -2.58 8.33 -15.14
CA ALA A 696 -3.42 7.20 -14.82
C ALA A 696 -4.32 6.79 -16.00
N ILE A 697 -4.83 7.75 -16.77
CA ILE A 697 -5.60 7.49 -17.98
C ILE A 697 -4.74 6.77 -19.03
N LYS A 698 -3.50 7.20 -19.22
CA LYS A 698 -2.56 6.60 -20.19
C LYS A 698 -2.17 5.17 -19.83
N LYS A 699 -2.15 4.81 -18.55
CA LYS A 699 -1.82 3.48 -18.07
C LYS A 699 -2.99 2.49 -18.14
N PHE A 700 -4.19 2.99 -18.41
CA PHE A 700 -5.37 2.12 -18.50
C PHE A 700 -5.28 1.24 -19.74
N PRO A 701 -5.48 -0.09 -19.62
CA PRO A 701 -5.33 -1.03 -20.73
C PRO A 701 -6.38 -0.76 -21.82
N HIS A 702 -5.95 -0.76 -23.09
CA HIS A 702 -6.83 -0.55 -24.24
C HIS A 702 -7.42 -1.88 -24.72
N TYR A 703 -8.69 -2.09 -24.51
CA TYR A 703 -9.40 -3.33 -24.88
C TYR A 703 -10.85 -3.05 -25.31
N THR A 704 -11.48 -4.05 -25.91
CA THR A 704 -12.86 -3.97 -26.39
C THR A 704 -13.86 -4.46 -25.35
N ARG A 705 -15.11 -4.01 -25.44
CA ARG A 705 -16.22 -4.53 -24.63
C ARG A 705 -16.34 -6.06 -24.74
N SER A 706 -16.15 -6.65 -25.91
CA SER A 706 -16.25 -8.11 -26.10
C SER A 706 -15.22 -8.88 -25.27
N LEU A 707 -13.99 -8.38 -25.17
CA LEU A 707 -12.95 -8.97 -24.30
C LEU A 707 -13.34 -8.88 -22.82
N PHE A 708 -13.83 -7.73 -22.39
CA PHE A 708 -14.31 -7.53 -21.02
C PHE A 708 -15.47 -8.49 -20.67
N LEU A 709 -16.48 -8.57 -21.53
CA LEU A 709 -17.63 -9.46 -21.32
C LEU A 709 -17.21 -10.92 -21.25
N TYR A 710 -16.32 -11.37 -22.14
CA TYR A 710 -15.79 -12.73 -22.10
C TYR A 710 -15.11 -13.03 -20.76
N ARG A 711 -14.24 -12.14 -20.31
CA ARG A 711 -13.58 -12.29 -19.01
C ARG A 711 -14.58 -12.36 -17.87
N MET A 712 -15.56 -11.46 -17.82
CA MET A 712 -16.57 -11.45 -16.77
C MET A 712 -17.42 -12.73 -16.76
N GLN A 713 -17.75 -13.25 -17.95
CA GLN A 713 -18.46 -14.53 -18.08
C GLN A 713 -17.59 -15.71 -17.62
N LEU A 714 -16.29 -15.71 -17.94
CA LEU A 714 -15.34 -16.72 -17.51
C LEU A 714 -15.22 -16.79 -15.99
N ILE A 715 -14.90 -15.67 -15.33
CA ILE A 715 -14.74 -15.65 -13.88
C ILE A 715 -16.06 -15.93 -13.15
N SER A 716 -17.18 -15.50 -13.70
CA SER A 716 -18.51 -15.80 -13.15
C SER A 716 -18.85 -17.29 -13.28
N ALA A 717 -18.53 -17.92 -14.42
CA ALA A 717 -18.71 -19.37 -14.59
C ALA A 717 -17.82 -20.17 -13.64
N ASN A 718 -16.57 -19.74 -13.44
CA ASN A 718 -15.64 -20.32 -12.49
C ASN A 718 -16.16 -20.23 -11.06
N ALA A 719 -16.66 -19.04 -10.65
CA ALA A 719 -17.23 -18.82 -9.32
C ALA A 719 -18.49 -19.68 -9.09
N ALA A 720 -19.39 -19.77 -10.09
CA ALA A 720 -20.56 -20.61 -10.03
C ALA A 720 -20.19 -22.10 -9.90
N LYS A 721 -19.21 -22.57 -10.68
CA LYS A 721 -18.71 -23.95 -10.61
C LYS A 721 -18.08 -24.23 -9.24
N PHE A 722 -17.23 -23.34 -8.76
CA PHE A 722 -16.58 -23.42 -7.44
C PHE A 722 -17.64 -23.57 -6.34
N ALA A 723 -18.61 -22.67 -6.29
CA ALA A 723 -19.68 -22.69 -5.28
C ALA A 723 -20.53 -23.97 -5.37
N ASN A 724 -20.98 -24.37 -6.58
CA ASN A 724 -21.77 -25.59 -6.77
C ASN A 724 -21.02 -26.86 -6.38
N HIS A 725 -19.70 -26.94 -6.70
CA HIS A 725 -18.90 -28.12 -6.37
C HIS A 725 -18.67 -28.24 -4.86
N ILE A 726 -18.49 -27.10 -4.14
CA ILE A 726 -18.44 -27.12 -2.68
C ILE A 726 -19.77 -27.62 -2.11
N ILE A 727 -20.89 -27.06 -2.55
CA ILE A 727 -22.23 -27.48 -2.10
C ILE A 727 -22.45 -29.00 -2.34
N ASN A 728 -22.11 -29.50 -3.54
CA ASN A 728 -22.35 -30.89 -3.92
C ASN A 728 -21.42 -31.90 -3.23
N LYS A 729 -20.16 -31.52 -2.96
CA LYS A 729 -19.15 -32.39 -2.36
C LYS A 729 -19.13 -32.33 -0.84
N TRP A 730 -19.76 -31.32 -0.24
CA TRP A 730 -19.80 -31.14 1.21
C TRP A 730 -20.86 -32.05 1.84
N ASN A 731 -20.42 -32.99 2.67
CA ASN A 731 -21.30 -34.03 3.24
C ASN A 731 -22.12 -33.59 4.47
N SER A 732 -21.83 -32.40 5.04
CA SER A 732 -22.46 -31.88 6.26
C SER A 732 -23.18 -30.56 5.97
N PHE A 733 -24.32 -30.66 5.29
CA PHE A 733 -25.07 -29.50 4.74
C PHE A 733 -25.41 -28.40 5.77
N ASP A 734 -25.51 -28.74 7.05
CA ASP A 734 -25.90 -27.80 8.10
C ASP A 734 -24.72 -27.08 8.75
N SER A 735 -23.49 -27.40 8.38
CA SER A 735 -22.29 -26.83 9.02
C SER A 735 -21.70 -25.60 8.35
N ILE A 736 -22.01 -25.37 7.05
CA ILE A 736 -21.56 -24.20 6.28
C ILE A 736 -22.69 -23.62 5.42
N ILE A 737 -22.63 -22.30 5.22
CA ILE A 737 -23.48 -21.58 4.29
C ILE A 737 -22.60 -21.08 3.14
N VAL A 738 -22.92 -21.50 1.90
CA VAL A 738 -22.22 -21.07 0.69
C VAL A 738 -23.06 -20.04 -0.04
N GLY A 739 -22.54 -18.83 -0.22
CA GLY A 739 -23.20 -17.74 -0.90
C GLY A 739 -22.64 -17.51 -2.31
N TYR A 740 -23.52 -17.50 -3.30
CA TYR A 740 -23.30 -17.06 -4.69
C TYR A 740 -24.65 -16.67 -5.31
N PRO A 741 -24.75 -15.66 -6.19
CA PRO A 741 -26.02 -15.25 -6.80
C PRO A 741 -26.44 -16.20 -7.95
N PHE A 742 -26.82 -17.43 -7.64
CA PHE A 742 -27.14 -18.48 -8.65
C PHE A 742 -28.26 -18.09 -9.62
N ASN A 743 -29.20 -17.23 -9.18
CA ASN A 743 -30.36 -16.79 -9.97
C ASN A 743 -30.08 -15.56 -10.85
N TRP A 744 -28.81 -15.17 -11.05
CA TRP A 744 -28.45 -13.97 -11.80
C TRP A 744 -29.02 -13.94 -13.25
N LYS A 745 -29.18 -15.11 -13.91
CA LYS A 745 -29.76 -15.21 -15.24
C LYS A 745 -31.26 -14.89 -15.22
N GLU A 746 -31.98 -15.36 -14.21
CA GLU A 746 -33.41 -15.12 -14.01
C GLU A 746 -33.67 -13.64 -13.75
N LEU A 747 -32.69 -12.96 -13.12
CA LEU A 747 -32.69 -11.52 -12.88
C LEU A 747 -32.23 -10.69 -14.09
N GLY A 748 -32.05 -11.33 -15.26
CA GLY A 748 -31.68 -10.63 -16.49
C GLY A 748 -30.28 -10.02 -16.51
N TRP A 749 -29.36 -10.47 -15.63
CA TRP A 749 -27.98 -9.98 -15.60
C TRP A 749 -27.12 -10.69 -16.65
N LEU A 750 -26.03 -10.04 -17.06
CA LEU A 750 -25.10 -10.64 -18.02
C LEU A 750 -24.20 -11.70 -17.38
N TYR A 751 -23.95 -11.60 -16.08
CA TYR A 751 -23.12 -12.51 -15.26
C TYR A 751 -23.34 -12.26 -13.76
N GLY A 752 -22.95 -13.23 -12.91
CA GLY A 752 -23.16 -13.20 -11.47
C GLY A 752 -21.98 -12.66 -10.65
N GLY A 753 -20.89 -12.21 -11.33
CA GLY A 753 -19.66 -11.78 -10.64
C GLY A 753 -18.76 -12.95 -10.21
N ALA A 754 -17.67 -12.63 -9.50
CA ALA A 754 -16.62 -13.59 -9.16
C ALA A 754 -16.55 -13.93 -7.66
N LEU A 755 -17.44 -13.39 -6.84
CA LEU A 755 -17.41 -13.60 -5.39
C LEU A 755 -18.18 -14.85 -4.97
N VAL A 756 -17.59 -15.61 -4.04
CA VAL A 756 -18.23 -16.71 -3.32
C VAL A 756 -17.92 -16.53 -1.83
N THR A 757 -18.90 -16.74 -0.98
CA THR A 757 -18.74 -16.68 0.48
C THR A 757 -18.98 -18.04 1.12
N ILE A 758 -18.24 -18.33 2.20
CA ILE A 758 -18.46 -19.48 3.06
C ILE A 758 -18.50 -18.99 4.51
N GLU A 759 -19.60 -19.26 5.19
CA GLU A 759 -19.79 -18.98 6.61
C GLU A 759 -20.04 -20.29 7.36
N PHE A 760 -19.49 -20.42 8.56
CA PHE A 760 -19.76 -21.57 9.41
C PHE A 760 -21.04 -21.36 10.23
N ALA A 761 -21.89 -22.36 10.31
CA ALA A 761 -23.11 -22.31 11.12
C ALA A 761 -22.80 -22.17 12.62
N GLU A 762 -21.68 -22.74 13.07
CA GLU A 762 -21.18 -22.57 14.42
C GLU A 762 -20.40 -21.24 14.54
N GLN A 763 -20.95 -20.28 15.26
CA GLN A 763 -20.39 -18.93 15.42
C GLN A 763 -18.94 -18.89 15.91
N GLY A 764 -18.54 -19.83 16.79
CA GLY A 764 -17.18 -19.93 17.30
C GLY A 764 -16.11 -20.20 16.24
N LEU A 765 -16.52 -20.67 15.05
CA LEU A 765 -15.65 -20.90 13.89
C LEU A 765 -15.47 -19.65 13.03
N ASN A 766 -16.37 -18.68 13.10
CA ASN A 766 -16.30 -17.42 12.37
C ASN A 766 -15.44 -16.39 13.11
N ASN A 767 -14.27 -16.80 13.56
CA ASN A 767 -13.29 -15.93 14.22
C ASN A 767 -12.17 -15.56 13.25
N ARG A 768 -11.78 -14.27 13.21
CA ARG A 768 -10.83 -13.73 12.22
C ARG A 768 -9.47 -14.43 12.25
N ASP A 769 -8.93 -14.70 13.44
CA ASP A 769 -7.61 -15.34 13.57
C ASP A 769 -7.67 -16.80 13.12
N LYS A 770 -8.73 -17.51 13.51
CA LYS A 770 -8.96 -18.89 13.08
C LYS A 770 -9.19 -18.97 11.56
N LEU A 771 -9.98 -18.06 10.99
CA LEU A 771 -10.20 -17.99 9.54
C LEU A 771 -8.91 -17.65 8.78
N ASN A 772 -8.07 -16.77 9.30
CA ASN A 772 -6.76 -16.50 8.70
C ASN A 772 -5.84 -17.73 8.73
N ALA A 773 -5.83 -18.50 9.82
CA ALA A 773 -5.08 -19.77 9.89
C ALA A 773 -5.61 -20.81 8.87
N LEU A 774 -6.92 -20.86 8.65
CA LEU A 774 -7.54 -21.69 7.62
C LEU A 774 -7.14 -21.22 6.22
N ILE A 775 -7.16 -19.92 5.95
CA ILE A 775 -6.70 -19.32 4.67
C ILE A 775 -5.24 -19.71 4.40
N ASP A 776 -4.36 -19.57 5.39
CA ASP A 776 -2.95 -19.96 5.28
C ASP A 776 -2.79 -21.47 4.99
N SER A 777 -3.68 -22.30 5.55
CA SER A 777 -3.71 -23.74 5.25
C SER A 777 -4.12 -24.00 3.81
N ILE A 778 -5.17 -23.35 3.32
CA ILE A 778 -5.63 -23.48 1.93
C ILE A 778 -4.53 -23.03 0.96
N ILE A 779 -3.89 -21.89 1.23
CA ILE A 779 -2.79 -21.38 0.38
C ILE A 779 -1.60 -22.36 0.36
N ARG A 780 -1.21 -22.92 1.50
CA ARG A 780 -0.14 -23.92 1.55
C ARG A 780 -0.45 -25.19 0.77
N GLU A 781 -1.65 -25.73 0.92
CA GLU A 781 -2.07 -26.92 0.19
C GLU A 781 -2.20 -26.63 -1.32
N SER A 782 -2.77 -25.47 -1.70
CA SER A 782 -2.84 -25.05 -3.10
C SER A 782 -1.47 -24.93 -3.76
N LYS A 783 -0.48 -24.43 -3.02
CA LYS A 783 0.90 -24.32 -3.51
C LYS A 783 1.54 -25.68 -3.77
N LYS A 784 1.19 -26.74 -3.02
CA LYS A 784 1.69 -28.10 -3.25
C LYS A 784 1.15 -28.71 -4.56
N GLU A 785 -0.08 -28.36 -4.90
CA GLU A 785 -0.75 -28.78 -6.13
C GLU A 785 -0.54 -27.77 -7.27
N GLU A 786 0.39 -26.82 -7.08
CA GLU A 786 0.73 -25.78 -8.06
C GLU A 786 -0.42 -24.86 -8.44
N ILE A 787 -1.48 -24.79 -7.61
CA ILE A 787 -2.59 -23.84 -7.78
C ILE A 787 -2.24 -22.51 -7.12
N SER A 788 -2.33 -21.42 -7.88
CA SER A 788 -2.02 -20.08 -7.39
C SER A 788 -3.22 -19.46 -6.67
N VAL A 789 -3.14 -19.47 -5.36
CA VAL A 789 -4.11 -18.80 -4.48
C VAL A 789 -3.37 -17.79 -3.58
N SER A 790 -3.96 -16.65 -3.33
CA SER A 790 -3.36 -15.62 -2.48
C SER A 790 -4.33 -15.08 -1.43
N ASN A 791 -3.80 -14.58 -0.32
CA ASN A 791 -4.58 -13.81 0.64
C ASN A 791 -4.77 -12.38 0.11
N GLY A 792 -5.99 -11.85 0.20
CA GLY A 792 -6.25 -10.47 -0.19
C GLY A 792 -7.71 -10.06 -0.14
N VAL A 793 -7.95 -8.86 0.35
CA VAL A 793 -9.31 -8.32 0.55
C VAL A 793 -9.94 -7.75 -0.73
N SER A 794 -9.16 -7.47 -1.77
CA SER A 794 -9.67 -6.98 -3.06
C SER A 794 -10.02 -8.15 -4.00
N PHE A 795 -10.85 -7.89 -5.00
CA PHE A 795 -11.33 -8.89 -5.95
C PHE A 795 -11.19 -8.41 -7.41
N GLY A 796 -11.49 -9.29 -8.36
CA GLY A 796 -11.40 -8.99 -9.79
C GLY A 796 -10.03 -9.31 -10.40
N PHE A 797 -9.20 -10.11 -9.73
CA PHE A 797 -7.87 -10.52 -10.19
C PHE A 797 -7.90 -11.75 -11.09
N ASN A 798 -6.77 -12.07 -11.69
CA ASN A 798 -6.61 -13.21 -12.60
C ASN A 798 -6.44 -14.56 -11.87
N ASN A 799 -6.15 -14.55 -10.58
CA ASN A 799 -6.08 -15.74 -9.73
C ASN A 799 -7.00 -15.60 -8.52
N THR A 800 -7.44 -16.73 -7.99
CA THR A 800 -8.32 -16.76 -6.80
C THR A 800 -7.64 -16.13 -5.60
N ARG A 801 -8.38 -15.25 -4.94
CA ARG A 801 -8.00 -14.64 -3.65
C ARG A 801 -8.97 -15.04 -2.56
N ILE A 802 -8.46 -15.21 -1.34
CA ILE A 802 -9.26 -15.54 -0.17
C ILE A 802 -9.03 -14.48 0.90
N SER A 803 -10.08 -14.10 1.60
CA SER A 803 -9.98 -13.19 2.75
C SER A 803 -10.97 -13.57 3.85
N ALA A 804 -10.61 -13.30 5.09
CA ALA A 804 -11.55 -13.26 6.21
C ALA A 804 -12.28 -11.90 6.18
N ALA A 805 -13.38 -11.86 5.41
CA ALA A 805 -14.17 -10.65 5.21
C ALA A 805 -15.21 -10.47 6.35
N SER A 806 -15.67 -9.26 6.56
CA SER A 806 -16.80 -8.94 7.43
C SER A 806 -17.65 -7.85 6.80
N ALA A 807 -18.91 -7.80 7.12
CA ALA A 807 -19.85 -6.81 6.59
C ALA A 807 -19.47 -5.39 7.02
N MET A 808 -19.02 -5.24 8.25
CA MET A 808 -18.45 -4.01 8.80
C MET A 808 -17.08 -4.32 9.39
N ALA A 809 -16.10 -3.48 9.13
CA ALA A 809 -14.67 -3.76 9.32
C ALA A 809 -14.28 -4.36 10.69
N VAL A 810 -15.05 -4.10 11.75
CA VAL A 810 -14.75 -4.55 13.14
C VAL A 810 -15.98 -5.10 13.87
N MET A 811 -17.20 -4.88 13.39
CA MET A 811 -18.43 -5.08 14.19
C MET A 811 -19.31 -6.26 13.78
N SER A 812 -18.97 -7.05 12.78
CA SER A 812 -19.69 -8.26 12.36
C SER A 812 -18.80 -9.47 12.35
N ASP A 813 -19.39 -10.65 12.54
CA ASP A 813 -18.69 -11.91 12.45
C ASP A 813 -18.05 -12.05 11.06
N PRO A 814 -16.76 -12.40 10.99
CA PRO A 814 -16.08 -12.59 9.72
C PRO A 814 -16.50 -13.90 9.06
N PHE A 815 -16.42 -13.92 7.75
CA PHE A 815 -16.67 -15.09 6.91
C PHE A 815 -15.57 -15.24 5.87
N LEU A 816 -15.42 -16.43 5.28
CA LEU A 816 -14.51 -16.61 4.16
C LEU A 816 -15.12 -16.01 2.89
N ARG A 817 -14.35 -15.17 2.21
CA ARG A 817 -14.71 -14.66 0.90
C ARG A 817 -13.66 -15.05 -0.12
N PHE A 818 -14.10 -15.78 -1.14
CA PHE A 818 -13.31 -16.14 -2.30
C PHE A 818 -13.63 -15.16 -3.44
N SER A 819 -12.61 -14.61 -4.05
CA SER A 819 -12.70 -13.94 -5.33
C SER A 819 -12.08 -14.87 -6.37
N VAL A 820 -12.93 -15.60 -7.08
CA VAL A 820 -12.49 -16.60 -8.07
C VAL A 820 -11.96 -15.89 -9.31
N GLY A 821 -10.84 -16.38 -9.84
CA GLY A 821 -10.14 -15.78 -10.96
C GLY A 821 -10.38 -16.51 -12.29
N GLU A 822 -9.38 -16.45 -13.14
CA GLU A 822 -9.38 -17.00 -14.49
C GLU A 822 -8.85 -18.45 -14.54
N GLU A 823 -8.99 -19.21 -13.45
CA GLU A 823 -8.57 -20.60 -13.37
C GLU A 823 -9.20 -21.46 -14.48
N THR A 824 -8.48 -22.49 -14.95
CA THR A 824 -9.06 -23.50 -15.81
C THR A 824 -10.09 -24.35 -15.05
N GLN A 825 -10.92 -25.07 -15.78
CA GLN A 825 -11.92 -25.94 -15.17
C GLN A 825 -11.29 -27.03 -14.27
N GLU A 826 -10.11 -27.53 -14.65
CA GLU A 826 -9.35 -28.50 -13.85
C GLU A 826 -8.76 -27.88 -12.60
N GLU A 827 -8.18 -26.65 -12.70
CA GLU A 827 -7.68 -25.92 -11.54
C GLU A 827 -8.78 -25.61 -10.53
N ILE A 828 -10.01 -25.28 -10.99
CA ILE A 828 -11.17 -25.09 -10.09
C ILE A 828 -11.51 -26.40 -9.36
N ASP A 829 -11.51 -27.55 -10.05
CA ASP A 829 -11.82 -28.84 -9.42
C ASP A 829 -10.79 -29.20 -8.34
N ILE A 830 -9.51 -29.02 -8.62
CA ILE A 830 -8.42 -29.22 -7.66
C ILE A 830 -8.55 -28.25 -6.48
N LEU A 831 -8.83 -26.98 -6.75
CA LEU A 831 -9.01 -25.98 -5.69
C LEU A 831 -10.18 -26.31 -4.77
N VAL A 832 -11.31 -26.77 -5.32
CA VAL A 832 -12.46 -27.23 -4.52
C VAL A 832 -12.05 -28.36 -3.58
N ASP A 833 -11.34 -29.39 -4.10
CA ASP A 833 -10.89 -30.51 -3.28
C ASP A 833 -9.94 -30.09 -2.16
N ILE A 834 -9.06 -29.14 -2.42
CA ILE A 834 -8.18 -28.55 -1.40
C ILE A 834 -9.01 -27.84 -0.33
N VAL A 835 -9.94 -26.99 -0.75
CA VAL A 835 -10.78 -26.21 0.17
C VAL A 835 -11.59 -27.15 1.06
N ILE A 836 -12.23 -28.18 0.49
CA ILE A 836 -13.01 -29.17 1.27
C ILE A 836 -12.14 -29.87 2.29
N ARG A 837 -10.96 -30.39 1.90
CA ARG A 837 -10.04 -31.04 2.85
C ARG A 837 -9.60 -30.09 3.99
N CYS A 838 -9.40 -28.83 3.71
CA CYS A 838 -9.01 -27.84 4.72
C CYS A 838 -10.18 -27.49 5.64
N LEU A 839 -11.42 -27.36 5.11
CA LEU A 839 -12.63 -27.12 5.90
C LEU A 839 -12.92 -28.30 6.83
N ASP A 840 -12.82 -29.55 6.35
CA ASP A 840 -12.99 -30.76 7.17
C ASP A 840 -12.02 -30.78 8.37
N ARG A 841 -10.74 -30.53 8.11
CA ARG A 841 -9.73 -30.48 9.17
C ARG A 841 -10.02 -29.37 10.17
N TYR A 842 -10.44 -28.21 9.66
CA TYR A 842 -10.73 -27.04 10.49
C TYR A 842 -11.88 -27.30 11.47
N ILE A 843 -12.99 -27.84 10.99
CA ILE A 843 -14.15 -28.15 11.82
C ILE A 843 -13.80 -29.23 12.85
N ASN A 844 -13.14 -30.33 12.41
CA ASN A 844 -12.77 -31.43 13.29
C ASN A 844 -11.68 -31.09 14.32
N SER A 845 -10.87 -30.07 14.09
CA SER A 845 -9.86 -29.60 15.04
C SER A 845 -10.42 -28.63 16.08
N SER A 846 -11.60 -28.12 15.87
CA SER A 846 -12.25 -27.11 16.72
C SER A 846 -13.37 -27.72 17.56
N SER A 847 -13.84 -28.92 17.22
CA SER A 847 -14.70 -29.81 18.07
C SER A 847 -13.81 -30.61 19.04
#